data_8e8cd50a8f16763766f8d09f38944bb0
#
_entry.id   8e8cd50a8f16763766f8d09f38944bb0
#
_cell.length_a   1.000
_cell.length_b   1.000
_cell.length_c   1.000
_cell.angle_alpha   90.00
_cell.angle_beta   90.00
_cell.angle_gamma   90.00
#
_symmetry.space_group_name_H-M   'P 1'
#
loop_
_entity.id
_entity.type
_entity.pdbx_description
1 polymer ?
#
loop_
_entity_poly.entity_id
_entity_poly.type
_entity_poly.pdbx_seq_one_letter_code
_entity_poly.pdbx_strand_id
1 'polypeptide(L)'
;MTLLRNLRTLAVGAAVAAAPVAVPLAVPGTSAARAGRPDVATAATVDILAQPFRVLTSVNARFTLAGTSLAGADSVDFLLHRRVANRDSFRAIADNFAEPGVIDSAVVRVNRIPRGDDGTLTVPVTVNTAQSTRNDLFAPQPGVYPLTVRVRDGDTVLASTLTFIDRRDPETVPTNVPISIFAQLTGPVTHSPDGTSTLDDDARANTVRFVTFLEQVGSAVTLQIQPELLDTLSESPEPLDAQLFERLRAALRGRSVIASTYTAVDPVAMMHDGLSAELTEQFRLGEATLNRLLPGITIQRSTWVAHDPLDRRTIGFLGQLGFTSLVLMPGAAEGVEREQPGAIVSRPAGKESVFVSVMSTDVQLAATLDGSLGTAAQSGVRIAAEVISQRDDLVAAGAAPADVRLLVSSSTGELVDPDALVVAARSLSNAPGLFVQDLGGPQVVTERNPATVFPEALNRTLGGLKTSIQQARRELDAIQSMLPADDPRRARWLESLAISSSPGVSNTAEFIDGLRSDLRRLTASVSLVTPSDITLSSRTGTVRLQLRNDDDVPVFVRIAVSSPKMQFPQDPDVIELLPGGTTEVQVPVKARTNGRFPVTVRVVTPIGRVQVTSPAVITARVSEVAGLGQLVSISLLLVLLAWWWNSWRRGRRTDGGDPLDEPPTGTVSAQ
;
A
#
# COMPACT_ATOMS: atom_id res chain seq x y z
N MET A 1 -58.00 -26.03 4.89
CA MET A 1 -58.65 -25.95 6.22
C MET A 1 -57.89 -24.88 6.95
N THR A 2 -58.42 -23.67 6.91
CA THR A 2 -59.25 -22.95 7.93
C THR A 2 -58.41 -22.57 9.14
N LEU A 3 -58.25 -21.36 9.61
CA LEU A 3 -58.92 -20.06 9.67
C LEU A 3 -57.97 -19.12 10.46
N LEU A 4 -57.63 -17.97 10.00
CA LEU A 4 -58.22 -16.62 10.22
C LEU A 4 -58.13 -16.01 11.64
N ARG A 5 -57.67 -14.75 11.64
CA ARG A 5 -58.04 -13.61 12.54
C ARG A 5 -57.03 -13.27 13.66
N ASN A 6 -56.59 -12.04 13.90
CA ASN A 6 -57.22 -10.70 13.77
C ASN A 6 -56.20 -9.58 13.75
N LEU A 7 -56.54 -8.54 12.98
CA LEU A 7 -56.02 -7.19 13.03
C LEU A 7 -56.25 -6.50 14.40
N ARG A 8 -55.33 -5.60 14.76
CA ARG A 8 -55.71 -4.29 15.36
C ARG A 8 -54.69 -3.21 15.02
N THR A 9 -55.13 -2.30 14.23
CA THR A 9 -54.62 -0.94 13.97
C THR A 9 -54.73 -0.07 15.21
N LEU A 10 -53.72 0.79 15.43
CA LEU A 10 -53.91 2.09 16.07
C LEU A 10 -52.86 3.08 15.59
N ALA A 11 -53.33 4.08 14.88
CA ALA A 11 -52.62 5.29 14.47
C ALA A 11 -52.80 6.38 15.55
N VAL A 12 -51.75 7.14 15.77
CA VAL A 12 -51.73 8.52 16.33
C VAL A 12 -50.28 8.98 16.20
N GLY A 13 -49.79 10.05 15.59
CA GLY A 13 -50.30 11.37 15.41
C GLY A 13 -49.04 12.24 15.36
N ALA A 14 -48.82 12.94 14.26
CA ALA A 14 -47.69 13.84 14.05
C ALA A 14 -47.78 15.07 14.95
N ALA A 15 -46.65 15.49 15.52
CA ALA A 15 -46.48 16.85 16.03
C ALA A 15 -45.13 17.41 15.58
N VAL A 16 -45.22 18.36 14.65
CA VAL A 16 -44.15 19.25 14.24
C VAL A 16 -43.98 20.30 15.33
N ALA A 17 -42.80 20.44 15.90
CA ALA A 17 -42.42 21.56 16.74
C ALA A 17 -41.26 22.32 16.12
N ALA A 18 -41.54 23.52 15.65
CA ALA A 18 -40.59 24.52 15.19
C ALA A 18 -39.81 25.10 16.39
N ALA A 19 -38.50 25.17 16.29
CA ALA A 19 -37.63 25.87 17.21
C ALA A 19 -37.35 27.30 16.69
N PRO A 20 -37.38 28.33 17.55
CA PRO A 20 -37.07 29.69 17.17
C PRO A 20 -35.55 29.95 17.23
N VAL A 21 -35.05 30.62 16.21
CA VAL A 21 -33.72 31.22 16.12
C VAL A 21 -33.65 32.41 17.10
N ALA A 22 -32.77 32.36 18.08
CA ALA A 22 -32.44 33.51 18.94
C ALA A 22 -31.11 34.13 18.49
N VAL A 23 -31.18 35.38 18.07
CA VAL A 23 -30.03 36.27 17.82
C VAL A 23 -29.62 36.87 19.18
N PRO A 24 -28.33 36.85 19.57
CA PRO A 24 -27.90 37.54 20.77
C PRO A 24 -27.55 39.01 20.44
N LEU A 25 -28.28 39.92 21.10
CA LEU A 25 -27.96 41.32 21.23
C LEU A 25 -26.75 41.50 22.17
N ALA A 26 -25.74 42.20 21.71
CA ALA A 26 -24.59 42.60 22.50
C ALA A 26 -24.98 43.75 23.46
N VAL A 27 -24.63 43.62 24.74
CA VAL A 27 -24.67 44.68 25.76
C VAL A 27 -23.25 44.91 26.24
N PRO A 28 -22.80 46.18 26.34
CA PRO A 28 -21.43 46.50 26.72
C PRO A 28 -21.21 46.58 28.23
N GLY A 29 -20.14 46.01 28.66
CA GLY A 29 -19.21 46.43 29.70
C GLY A 29 -19.70 46.63 31.14
N THR A 30 -19.31 45.68 32.01
CA THR A 30 -18.84 46.04 33.37
C THR A 30 -17.66 45.10 33.70
N SER A 31 -16.50 45.73 33.98
CA SER A 31 -15.34 45.09 34.54
C SER A 31 -15.64 44.49 35.91
N ALA A 32 -15.90 43.20 35.98
CA ALA A 32 -15.91 42.46 37.24
C ALA A 32 -14.50 41.93 37.47
N ALA A 33 -13.92 42.28 38.60
CA ALA A 33 -12.65 41.78 39.11
C ALA A 33 -12.58 40.26 38.98
N ARG A 34 -11.53 39.76 38.36
CA ARG A 34 -11.21 38.35 38.20
C ARG A 34 -10.94 37.78 39.60
N ALA A 35 -11.97 37.22 40.22
CA ALA A 35 -11.78 36.36 41.38
C ALA A 35 -10.88 35.22 40.94
N GLY A 36 -9.75 35.04 41.60
CA GLY A 36 -8.79 33.96 41.33
C GLY A 36 -9.53 32.63 41.28
N ARG A 37 -9.40 31.93 40.17
CA ARG A 37 -9.79 30.51 40.06
C ARG A 37 -9.00 29.80 41.19
N PRO A 38 -9.67 29.05 42.06
CA PRO A 38 -8.93 28.22 43.01
C PRO A 38 -7.98 27.37 42.19
N ASP A 39 -6.70 27.35 42.54
CA ASP A 39 -5.73 26.40 42.04
C ASP A 39 -6.35 25.01 42.19
N VAL A 40 -6.67 24.37 41.08
CA VAL A 40 -7.00 22.94 41.07
C VAL A 40 -5.73 22.30 41.59
N ALA A 41 -5.71 21.93 42.86
CA ALA A 41 -4.62 21.16 43.44
C ALA A 41 -4.42 19.95 42.51
N THR A 42 -3.29 19.89 41.83
CA THR A 42 -2.95 18.78 40.96
C THR A 42 -2.99 17.53 41.84
N ALA A 43 -3.89 16.60 41.55
CA ALA A 43 -4.03 15.37 42.33
C ALA A 43 -2.63 14.69 42.38
N ALA A 44 -2.24 14.25 43.60
CA ALA A 44 -0.98 13.57 43.77
C ALA A 44 -0.97 12.28 42.97
N THR A 45 0.08 12.05 42.17
CA THR A 45 0.22 10.90 41.31
C THR A 45 1.35 9.97 41.74
N VAL A 46 1.21 8.70 41.42
CA VAL A 46 2.25 7.69 41.45
C VAL A 46 2.23 6.86 40.19
N ASP A 47 3.36 6.82 39.50
CA ASP A 47 3.57 6.15 38.25
C ASP A 47 4.63 5.06 38.39
N ILE A 48 4.49 3.94 37.70
CA ILE A 48 5.46 2.85 37.68
C ILE A 48 6.26 2.95 36.40
N LEU A 49 7.53 3.31 36.48
CA LEU A 49 8.43 3.43 35.34
C LEU A 49 9.06 2.11 34.92
N ALA A 50 9.27 1.22 35.88
CA ALA A 50 9.81 -0.12 35.66
C ALA A 50 9.31 -1.08 36.73
N GLN A 51 9.03 -2.31 36.33
CA GLN A 51 8.59 -3.39 37.23
C GLN A 51 8.87 -4.76 36.61
N PRO A 52 9.05 -5.80 37.45
CA PRO A 52 9.01 -7.17 36.98
C PRO A 52 7.56 -7.57 36.71
N PHE A 53 7.35 -8.25 35.59
CA PHE A 53 6.04 -8.80 35.28
C PHE A 53 5.92 -10.26 35.70
N ARG A 54 6.96 -11.06 35.43
CA ARG A 54 6.92 -12.51 35.65
C ARG A 54 7.64 -12.96 36.90
N VAL A 55 6.99 -13.86 37.64
CA VAL A 55 7.50 -14.51 38.83
C VAL A 55 7.42 -16.03 38.66
N LEU A 56 8.57 -16.69 38.50
CA LEU A 56 8.69 -18.15 38.41
C LEU A 56 9.02 -18.81 39.75
N THR A 57 9.90 -18.15 40.48
CA THR A 57 10.35 -18.55 41.84
C THR A 57 10.33 -17.32 42.72
N SER A 58 10.52 -17.51 44.05
CA SER A 58 10.65 -16.37 44.94
C SER A 58 11.73 -15.41 44.47
N VAL A 59 11.40 -14.13 44.37
CA VAL A 59 12.24 -13.09 43.76
C VAL A 59 12.14 -11.79 44.56
N ASN A 60 13.27 -11.08 44.69
CA ASN A 60 13.28 -9.70 45.16
C ASN A 60 12.97 -8.77 43.98
N ALA A 61 11.69 -8.43 43.82
CA ALA A 61 11.16 -7.58 42.76
C ALA A 61 11.54 -6.12 43.02
N ARG A 62 11.88 -5.36 41.97
CA ARG A 62 12.20 -3.93 42.06
C ARG A 62 11.21 -3.14 41.26
N PHE A 63 10.53 -2.18 41.89
CA PHE A 63 9.57 -1.26 41.28
C PHE A 63 10.21 0.13 41.28
N THR A 64 10.39 0.70 40.10
CA THR A 64 10.84 2.10 39.95
C THR A 64 9.61 3.00 39.83
N LEU A 65 9.44 3.87 40.80
CA LEU A 65 8.30 4.76 40.97
C LEU A 65 8.69 6.19 40.68
N ALA A 66 7.78 6.96 40.08
CA ALA A 66 7.83 8.41 39.92
C ALA A 66 6.52 9.03 40.35
N GLY A 67 6.50 10.35 40.52
CA GLY A 67 5.25 11.08 40.79
C GLY A 67 5.35 12.07 41.95
N THR A 68 4.39 12.98 41.97
CA THR A 68 4.36 14.09 42.95
C THR A 68 4.14 13.60 44.39
N SER A 69 3.45 12.47 44.55
CA SER A 69 3.19 11.86 45.88
C SER A 69 4.42 11.39 46.60
N LEU A 70 5.52 11.09 45.87
CA LEU A 70 6.74 10.55 46.48
C LEU A 70 7.47 11.59 47.35
N ALA A 71 7.27 12.89 47.13
CA ALA A 71 7.97 13.94 47.88
C ALA A 71 7.60 13.96 49.37
N GLY A 72 6.34 13.65 49.69
CA GLY A 72 5.83 13.62 51.07
C GLY A 72 5.65 12.22 51.68
N ALA A 73 6.11 11.19 50.98
CA ALA A 73 5.86 9.81 51.34
C ALA A 73 6.78 9.34 52.52
N ASP A 74 6.21 8.59 53.45
CA ASP A 74 6.94 7.82 54.50
C ASP A 74 7.04 6.33 54.14
N SER A 75 6.04 5.81 53.38
CA SER A 75 5.97 4.40 53.00
C SER A 75 5.32 4.18 51.65
N VAL A 76 5.63 3.03 51.05
CA VAL A 76 4.96 2.45 49.90
C VAL A 76 4.39 1.10 50.27
N ASP A 77 3.07 0.95 50.11
CA ASP A 77 2.38 -0.31 50.37
C ASP A 77 2.13 -1.03 49.04
N PHE A 78 2.45 -2.30 49.00
CA PHE A 78 2.13 -3.21 47.95
C PHE A 78 1.01 -4.14 48.41
N LEU A 79 -0.15 -4.07 47.76
CA LEU A 79 -1.32 -4.89 48.08
C LEU A 79 -1.53 -5.91 46.97
N LEU A 80 -1.24 -7.18 47.29
CA LEU A 80 -1.47 -8.27 46.37
C LEU A 80 -2.92 -8.73 46.48
N HIS A 81 -3.62 -8.74 45.36
CA HIS A 81 -5.01 -9.15 45.30
C HIS A 81 -5.15 -10.60 44.87
N ARG A 82 -6.37 -11.14 44.96
CA ARG A 82 -6.67 -12.47 44.47
C ARG A 82 -6.36 -12.60 43.00
N ARG A 83 -5.79 -13.76 42.62
CA ARG A 83 -5.57 -14.13 41.26
C ARG A 83 -6.85 -13.93 40.41
N VAL A 84 -6.75 -13.37 39.23
CA VAL A 84 -7.88 -13.26 38.30
C VAL A 84 -8.37 -14.66 37.93
N ALA A 85 -9.70 -14.83 37.86
CA ALA A 85 -10.29 -16.11 37.56
C ALA A 85 -10.30 -16.39 36.05
N ASN A 86 -10.56 -15.34 35.26
CA ASN A 86 -10.67 -15.36 33.81
C ASN A 86 -10.45 -13.92 33.27
N ARG A 87 -10.47 -13.79 31.95
CA ARG A 87 -10.28 -12.51 31.26
C ARG A 87 -11.35 -11.46 31.63
N ASP A 88 -12.62 -11.86 31.80
CA ASP A 88 -13.68 -10.91 32.18
C ASP A 88 -13.41 -10.35 33.58
N SER A 89 -12.97 -11.18 34.51
CA SER A 89 -12.55 -10.74 35.85
C SER A 89 -11.33 -9.82 35.77
N PHE A 90 -10.36 -10.13 34.90
CA PHE A 90 -9.21 -9.26 34.67
C PHE A 90 -9.66 -7.87 34.23
N ARG A 91 -10.54 -7.79 33.23
CA ARG A 91 -11.05 -6.52 32.70
C ARG A 91 -11.84 -5.74 33.73
N ALA A 92 -12.73 -6.41 34.46
CA ALA A 92 -13.50 -5.76 35.51
C ALA A 92 -12.60 -5.07 36.54
N ILE A 93 -11.46 -5.68 36.86
CA ILE A 93 -10.47 -5.10 37.76
C ILE A 93 -9.64 -4.00 37.08
N ALA A 94 -9.15 -4.27 35.88
CA ALA A 94 -8.27 -3.36 35.14
C ALA A 94 -8.96 -2.04 34.76
N ASP A 95 -10.27 -2.10 34.51
CA ASP A 95 -11.11 -0.93 34.17
C ASP A 95 -11.79 -0.29 35.42
N ASN A 96 -11.37 -0.70 36.63
CA ASN A 96 -11.90 -0.21 37.91
C ASN A 96 -13.40 -0.46 38.13
N PHE A 97 -13.96 -1.50 37.51
CA PHE A 97 -15.37 -1.92 37.73
C PHE A 97 -15.52 -2.86 38.94
N ALA A 98 -14.41 -3.43 39.45
CA ALA A 98 -14.37 -4.32 40.60
C ALA A 98 -13.22 -4.01 41.52
N GLU A 99 -13.46 -4.03 42.84
CA GLU A 99 -12.41 -4.00 43.85
C GLU A 99 -11.99 -5.44 44.17
N PRO A 100 -10.73 -5.82 43.85
CA PRO A 100 -10.26 -7.16 44.16
C PRO A 100 -9.97 -7.30 45.66
N GLY A 101 -10.28 -8.49 46.20
CA GLY A 101 -9.93 -8.79 47.61
C GLY A 101 -8.43 -8.92 47.77
N VAL A 102 -7.87 -8.22 48.76
CA VAL A 102 -6.45 -8.32 49.14
C VAL A 102 -6.19 -9.67 49.79
N ILE A 103 -5.14 -10.35 49.37
CA ILE A 103 -4.69 -11.65 49.94
C ILE A 103 -3.42 -11.50 50.76
N ASP A 104 -2.56 -10.53 50.43
CA ASP A 104 -1.33 -10.26 51.14
C ASP A 104 -0.86 -8.82 50.92
N SER A 105 0.07 -8.34 51.75
CA SER A 105 0.60 -6.98 51.66
C SER A 105 2.03 -6.87 52.18
N ALA A 106 2.79 -5.97 51.57
CA ALA A 106 4.12 -5.59 51.99
C ALA A 106 4.22 -4.07 52.11
N VAL A 107 4.87 -3.61 53.18
CA VAL A 107 5.08 -2.17 53.48
C VAL A 107 6.57 -1.87 53.46
N VAL A 108 6.98 -0.95 52.61
CA VAL A 108 8.39 -0.54 52.50
C VAL A 108 8.53 0.92 52.88
N ARG A 109 9.37 1.19 53.91
CA ARG A 109 9.62 2.56 54.36
C ARG A 109 10.58 3.27 53.40
N VAL A 110 10.16 4.43 52.88
CA VAL A 110 10.85 5.20 51.87
C VAL A 110 12.10 5.90 52.36
N ASN A 111 12.12 6.26 53.68
CA ASN A 111 13.23 6.99 54.30
C ASN A 111 14.58 6.23 54.31
N ARG A 112 14.58 4.92 53.97
CA ARG A 112 15.76 4.06 53.87
C ARG A 112 16.22 3.78 52.46
N ILE A 113 15.49 4.32 51.45
CA ILE A 113 15.73 4.06 50.03
C ILE A 113 16.34 5.34 49.43
N PRO A 114 17.51 5.23 48.79
CA PRO A 114 18.07 6.38 48.08
C PRO A 114 17.15 6.77 46.88
N ARG A 115 16.97 8.07 46.70
CA ARG A 115 16.26 8.63 45.54
C ARG A 115 17.23 8.77 44.38
N GLY A 116 16.76 8.55 43.18
CA GLY A 116 17.47 8.92 41.97
C GLY A 116 17.62 10.44 41.81
N ASP A 117 18.56 10.87 40.99
CA ASP A 117 18.80 12.30 40.71
C ASP A 117 17.56 12.98 40.08
N ASP A 118 16.71 12.20 39.41
CA ASP A 118 15.43 12.59 38.81
C ASP A 118 14.24 12.52 39.78
N GLY A 119 14.49 12.25 41.09
CA GLY A 119 13.45 12.10 42.09
C GLY A 119 12.75 10.74 42.11
N THR A 120 13.13 9.81 41.25
CA THR A 120 12.58 8.45 41.21
C THR A 120 12.96 7.64 42.45
N LEU A 121 12.16 6.61 42.73
CA LEU A 121 12.37 5.72 43.87
C LEU A 121 12.33 4.26 43.43
N THR A 122 13.43 3.51 43.62
CA THR A 122 13.46 2.08 43.32
C THR A 122 13.19 1.27 44.58
N VAL A 123 11.98 0.75 44.69
CA VAL A 123 11.48 0.06 45.90
C VAL A 123 11.63 -1.45 45.71
N PRO A 124 12.43 -2.15 46.56
CA PRO A 124 12.49 -3.60 46.54
C PRO A 124 11.34 -4.20 47.33
N VAL A 125 10.71 -5.25 46.81
CA VAL A 125 9.70 -6.05 47.49
C VAL A 125 9.89 -7.53 47.16
N THR A 126 9.90 -8.40 48.17
CA THR A 126 10.00 -9.84 47.90
C THR A 126 8.65 -10.41 47.53
N VAL A 127 8.61 -11.16 46.40
CA VAL A 127 7.45 -11.95 46.03
C VAL A 127 7.79 -13.43 46.20
N ASN A 128 7.13 -14.08 47.15
CA ASN A 128 7.31 -15.49 47.46
C ASN A 128 6.30 -16.37 46.75
N THR A 129 6.72 -17.56 46.34
CA THR A 129 5.87 -18.54 45.66
C THR A 129 5.67 -19.81 46.49
N ALA A 130 6.51 -20.04 47.50
CA ALA A 130 6.51 -21.27 48.30
C ALA A 130 5.86 -21.09 49.69
N GLN A 131 6.06 -19.94 50.31
CA GLN A 131 5.57 -19.69 51.69
C GLN A 131 5.27 -18.19 51.90
N SER A 132 4.32 -17.90 52.79
CA SER A 132 4.08 -16.55 53.28
C SER A 132 5.12 -16.21 54.34
N THR A 133 5.77 -15.07 54.21
CA THR A 133 6.71 -14.51 55.19
C THR A 133 6.29 -13.10 55.55
N ARG A 134 6.67 -12.64 56.74
CA ARG A 134 6.26 -11.32 57.20
C ARG A 134 6.80 -10.22 56.31
N ASN A 135 5.93 -9.36 55.82
CA ASN A 135 6.23 -8.20 54.97
C ASN A 135 6.77 -8.53 53.59
N ASP A 136 6.48 -9.73 53.08
CA ASP A 136 6.69 -10.14 51.69
C ASP A 136 5.34 -10.45 51.05
N LEU A 137 5.24 -10.40 49.74
CA LEU A 137 4.03 -10.78 48.99
C LEU A 137 4.04 -12.29 48.72
N PHE A 138 2.95 -12.98 48.99
CA PHE A 138 2.80 -14.40 48.73
C PHE A 138 1.82 -14.70 47.60
N ALA A 139 2.33 -15.20 46.49
CA ALA A 139 1.55 -15.61 45.33
C ALA A 139 1.52 -17.16 45.24
N PRO A 140 0.51 -17.84 45.85
CA PRO A 140 0.54 -19.29 46.04
C PRO A 140 0.30 -20.10 44.77
N GLN A 141 -0.48 -19.61 43.81
CA GLN A 141 -0.94 -20.35 42.65
C GLN A 141 -0.47 -19.70 41.34
N PRO A 142 -0.26 -20.48 40.25
CA PRO A 142 -0.04 -19.89 38.94
C PRO A 142 -1.23 -19.03 38.45
N GLY A 143 -0.95 -17.90 37.84
CA GLY A 143 -1.92 -16.99 37.28
C GLY A 143 -1.52 -15.53 37.35
N VAL A 144 -2.36 -14.66 36.83
CA VAL A 144 -2.21 -13.21 36.88
C VAL A 144 -2.79 -12.66 38.16
N TYR A 145 -2.02 -11.85 38.85
CA TYR A 145 -2.39 -11.20 40.12
C TYR A 145 -2.40 -9.70 39.95
N PRO A 146 -3.51 -9.01 40.27
CA PRO A 146 -3.52 -7.56 40.42
C PRO A 146 -2.68 -7.14 41.61
N LEU A 147 -1.94 -6.05 41.45
CA LEU A 147 -1.07 -5.47 42.48
C LEU A 147 -1.34 -3.98 42.57
N THR A 148 -1.88 -3.51 43.69
CA THR A 148 -2.03 -2.08 43.95
C THR A 148 -0.80 -1.56 44.68
N VAL A 149 -0.20 -0.49 44.11
CA VAL A 149 0.90 0.24 44.74
C VAL A 149 0.33 1.54 45.34
N ARG A 150 0.45 1.73 46.67
CA ARG A 150 -0.04 2.91 47.38
C ARG A 150 1.11 3.65 48.01
N VAL A 151 1.13 4.95 47.82
CA VAL A 151 2.09 5.86 48.49
C VAL A 151 1.38 6.51 49.68
N ARG A 152 2.01 6.48 50.84
CA ARG A 152 1.41 6.97 52.08
C ARG A 152 2.31 7.94 52.83
N ASP A 153 1.65 8.82 53.59
CA ASP A 153 2.22 9.62 54.66
C ASP A 153 1.43 9.30 55.96
N GLY A 154 2.04 8.54 56.85
CA GLY A 154 1.35 7.97 58.01
C GLY A 154 0.17 7.10 57.59
N ASP A 155 -1.02 7.47 58.09
CA ASP A 155 -2.28 6.79 57.75
C ASP A 155 -2.93 7.29 56.46
N THR A 156 -2.43 8.38 55.86
CA THR A 156 -3.02 9.00 54.71
C THR A 156 -2.48 8.37 53.40
N VAL A 157 -3.39 7.97 52.51
CA VAL A 157 -3.00 7.54 51.15
C VAL A 157 -2.87 8.78 50.28
N LEU A 158 -1.65 9.05 49.81
CA LEU A 158 -1.36 10.19 48.93
C LEU A 158 -1.73 9.90 47.48
N ALA A 159 -1.39 8.70 47.00
CA ALA A 159 -1.73 8.24 45.63
C ALA A 159 -1.74 6.70 45.59
N SER A 160 -2.43 6.15 44.61
CA SER A 160 -2.41 4.71 44.32
C SER A 160 -2.48 4.44 42.82
N THR A 161 -1.84 3.34 42.41
CA THR A 161 -1.89 2.85 41.05
C THR A 161 -2.01 1.33 41.01
N LEU A 162 -2.65 0.79 39.98
CA LEU A 162 -2.84 -0.64 39.76
C LEU A 162 -1.87 -1.15 38.70
N THR A 163 -1.28 -2.32 38.97
CA THR A 163 -0.49 -3.07 38.01
C THR A 163 -0.74 -4.57 38.17
N PHE A 164 0.05 -5.40 37.50
CA PHE A 164 -0.13 -6.86 37.46
C PHE A 164 1.21 -7.57 37.59
N ILE A 165 1.20 -8.78 38.18
CA ILE A 165 2.28 -9.75 38.11
C ILE A 165 1.75 -11.08 37.61
N ASP A 166 2.56 -11.81 36.83
CA ASP A 166 2.26 -13.14 36.27
C ASP A 166 3.10 -14.19 37.00
N ARG A 167 2.48 -14.97 37.89
CA ARG A 167 3.12 -16.08 38.59
C ARG A 167 2.97 -17.36 37.77
N ARG A 168 4.06 -18.02 37.42
CA ARG A 168 4.06 -19.31 36.68
C ARG A 168 4.88 -20.35 37.46
N ASP A 169 4.50 -21.59 37.27
CA ASP A 169 5.21 -22.73 37.84
C ASP A 169 6.28 -23.19 36.85
N PRO A 170 7.56 -23.19 37.22
CA PRO A 170 8.66 -23.59 36.33
C PRO A 170 8.62 -25.09 35.98
N GLU A 171 7.99 -25.93 36.79
CA GLU A 171 7.91 -27.38 36.56
C GLU A 171 6.75 -27.78 35.67
N THR A 172 5.76 -26.91 35.47
CA THR A 172 4.60 -27.19 34.61
C THR A 172 4.94 -26.93 33.15
N VAL A 173 4.81 -27.96 32.29
CA VAL A 173 4.90 -27.80 30.85
C VAL A 173 3.58 -27.20 30.35
N PRO A 174 3.57 -25.92 29.95
CA PRO A 174 2.34 -25.28 29.53
C PRO A 174 1.95 -25.67 28.09
N THR A 175 0.67 -25.66 27.80
CA THR A 175 0.18 -25.70 26.42
C THR A 175 0.62 -24.43 25.70
N ASN A 176 1.39 -24.59 24.62
CA ASN A 176 1.89 -23.46 23.82
C ASN A 176 0.82 -22.95 22.86
N VAL A 177 0.44 -21.70 23.00
CA VAL A 177 -0.50 -20.99 22.12
C VAL A 177 0.28 -20.00 21.25
N PRO A 178 0.07 -20.00 19.92
CA PRO A 178 0.71 -19.03 19.04
C PRO A 178 0.17 -17.63 19.27
N ILE A 179 1.08 -16.65 19.31
CA ILE A 179 0.77 -15.23 19.39
C ILE A 179 1.46 -14.50 18.25
N SER A 180 0.76 -13.57 17.62
CA SER A 180 1.32 -12.65 16.63
C SER A 180 1.18 -11.22 17.12
N ILE A 181 2.25 -10.46 16.98
CA ILE A 181 2.24 -9.01 17.25
C ILE A 181 2.30 -8.33 15.89
N PHE A 182 1.35 -7.45 15.62
CA PHE A 182 1.25 -6.77 14.34
C PHE A 182 1.38 -5.26 14.51
N ALA A 183 2.20 -4.65 13.68
CA ALA A 183 2.36 -3.21 13.60
C ALA A 183 2.46 -2.76 12.14
N GLN A 184 1.82 -1.63 11.82
CA GLN A 184 1.91 -1.06 10.48
C GLN A 184 2.41 0.38 10.50
N LEU A 185 3.11 0.74 9.42
CA LEU A 185 3.47 2.10 9.09
C LEU A 185 2.62 2.54 7.90
N THR A 186 1.65 3.39 8.16
CA THR A 186 0.76 4.00 7.16
C THR A 186 0.68 5.50 7.38
N GLY A 187 0.17 6.19 6.39
CA GLY A 187 -0.05 7.64 6.45
C GLY A 187 -1.02 8.11 5.36
N PRO A 188 -1.40 9.37 5.36
CA PRO A 188 -2.10 9.97 4.25
C PRO A 188 -1.25 9.87 2.98
N VAL A 189 -1.89 9.99 1.82
CA VAL A 189 -1.16 10.09 0.55
C VAL A 189 -0.31 11.36 0.54
N THR A 190 0.97 11.19 0.28
CA THR A 190 2.00 12.24 0.35
C THR A 190 2.34 12.83 -1.02
N HIS A 191 2.01 12.12 -2.11
CA HIS A 191 2.17 12.62 -3.47
C HIS A 191 1.07 13.60 -3.84
N SER A 192 1.44 14.59 -4.64
CA SER A 192 0.56 15.61 -5.21
C SER A 192 0.30 15.36 -6.71
N PRO A 193 -0.81 15.88 -7.29
CA PRO A 193 -1.15 15.70 -8.69
C PRO A 193 -0.12 16.25 -9.70
N ASP A 194 0.73 17.15 -9.27
CA ASP A 194 1.81 17.75 -10.08
C ASP A 194 3.10 16.91 -10.09
N GLY A 195 3.09 15.76 -9.38
CA GLY A 195 4.22 14.84 -9.28
C GLY A 195 5.23 15.21 -8.20
N THR A 196 4.95 16.22 -7.37
CA THR A 196 5.74 16.49 -6.16
C THR A 196 5.28 15.59 -5.02
N SER A 197 6.17 15.33 -4.06
CA SER A 197 5.84 14.61 -2.85
C SER A 197 6.26 15.41 -1.62
N THR A 198 5.44 15.35 -0.56
CA THR A 198 5.70 16.07 0.68
C THR A 198 5.34 15.21 1.86
N LEU A 199 6.32 14.95 2.72
CA LEU A 199 6.10 14.27 3.99
C LEU A 199 5.68 15.31 5.03
N ASP A 200 4.46 15.22 5.56
CA ASP A 200 3.99 16.08 6.62
C ASP A 200 4.63 15.71 7.98
N ASP A 201 4.46 16.60 8.97
CA ASP A 201 5.08 16.42 10.29
C ASP A 201 4.48 15.23 11.05
N ASP A 202 3.20 14.91 10.85
CA ASP A 202 2.53 13.79 11.50
C ASP A 202 3.02 12.45 10.93
N ALA A 203 3.13 12.34 9.60
CA ALA A 203 3.68 11.16 8.95
C ALA A 203 5.15 10.95 9.32
N ARG A 204 5.94 12.04 9.40
CA ARG A 204 7.33 12.02 9.87
C ARG A 204 7.41 11.54 11.32
N ALA A 205 6.60 12.09 12.22
CA ALA A 205 6.56 11.69 13.63
C ALA A 205 6.13 10.23 13.79
N ASN A 206 5.15 9.76 13.00
CA ASN A 206 4.73 8.36 12.98
C ASN A 206 5.88 7.44 12.52
N THR A 207 6.59 7.83 11.48
CA THR A 207 7.76 7.10 10.99
C THR A 207 8.87 7.03 12.04
N VAL A 208 9.14 8.14 12.76
CA VAL A 208 10.12 8.15 13.87
C VAL A 208 9.72 7.18 14.98
N ARG A 209 8.43 7.19 15.38
CA ARG A 209 7.90 6.25 16.39
C ARG A 209 8.08 4.79 15.93
N PHE A 210 7.74 4.51 14.67
CA PHE A 210 7.86 3.18 14.09
C PHE A 210 9.32 2.68 14.05
N VAL A 211 10.26 3.52 13.61
CA VAL A 211 11.69 3.19 13.60
C VAL A 211 12.21 2.93 15.01
N THR A 212 11.88 3.82 15.95
CA THR A 212 12.30 3.66 17.36
C THR A 212 11.76 2.38 17.98
N PHE A 213 10.52 2.02 17.67
CA PHE A 213 9.93 0.73 18.05
C PHE A 213 10.72 -0.44 17.48
N LEU A 214 11.03 -0.42 16.18
CA LEU A 214 11.78 -1.48 15.51
C LEU A 214 13.19 -1.68 16.09
N GLU A 215 13.86 -0.61 16.49
CA GLU A 215 15.19 -0.64 17.10
C GLU A 215 15.18 -1.30 18.48
N GLN A 216 14.04 -1.25 19.18
CA GLN A 216 13.89 -1.78 20.54
C GLN A 216 13.27 -3.18 20.58
N VAL A 217 12.46 -3.54 19.59
CA VAL A 217 11.76 -4.83 19.54
C VAL A 217 12.56 -5.85 18.73
N GLY A 218 12.55 -7.11 19.17
CA GLY A 218 13.17 -8.23 18.44
C GLY A 218 12.47 -8.50 17.09
N SER A 219 12.93 -9.52 16.37
CA SER A 219 12.38 -9.94 15.07
C SER A 219 10.96 -10.53 15.10
N ALA A 220 10.39 -10.69 16.27
CA ALA A 220 9.14 -11.39 16.53
C ALA A 220 7.88 -10.53 16.32
N VAL A 221 7.93 -9.54 15.43
CA VAL A 221 6.78 -8.67 15.08
C VAL A 221 6.54 -8.73 13.60
N THR A 222 5.30 -8.96 13.21
CA THR A 222 4.85 -8.88 11.83
C THR A 222 4.61 -7.42 11.45
N LEU A 223 5.14 -7.02 10.31
CA LEU A 223 5.14 -5.63 9.87
C LEU A 223 4.38 -5.46 8.55
N GLN A 224 3.71 -4.34 8.42
CA GLN A 224 3.19 -3.86 7.13
C GLN A 224 3.62 -2.40 6.93
N ILE A 225 4.02 -2.06 5.72
CA ILE A 225 4.51 -0.71 5.41
C ILE A 225 3.82 -0.25 4.12
N GLN A 226 3.30 0.97 4.13
CA GLN A 226 2.73 1.59 2.94
C GLN A 226 3.86 2.00 1.98
N PRO A 227 3.93 1.41 0.76
CA PRO A 227 5.04 1.68 -0.16
C PRO A 227 5.11 3.12 -0.65
N GLU A 228 3.99 3.78 -0.83
CA GLU A 228 3.90 5.17 -1.26
C GLU A 228 4.56 6.13 -0.25
N LEU A 229 4.29 5.95 1.05
CA LEU A 229 4.93 6.72 2.11
C LEU A 229 6.45 6.52 2.14
N LEU A 230 6.88 5.25 1.92
CA LEU A 230 8.29 4.90 1.88
C LEU A 230 9.00 5.52 0.67
N ASP A 231 8.32 5.59 -0.46
CA ASP A 231 8.82 6.21 -1.70
C ASP A 231 9.08 7.70 -1.46
N THR A 232 8.10 8.42 -0.94
CA THR A 232 8.24 9.82 -0.55
C THR A 232 9.37 10.05 0.46
N LEU A 233 9.47 9.20 1.48
CA LEU A 233 10.55 9.33 2.47
C LEU A 233 11.93 9.13 1.83
N SER A 234 12.04 8.24 0.84
CA SER A 234 13.30 7.97 0.14
C SER A 234 13.73 9.08 -0.82
N GLU A 235 12.77 9.84 -1.34
CA GLU A 235 12.97 10.93 -2.31
C GLU A 235 13.00 12.32 -1.64
N SER A 236 12.74 12.38 -0.33
CA SER A 236 12.70 13.65 0.40
C SER A 236 14.04 14.39 0.34
N PRO A 237 14.05 15.67 -0.01
CA PRO A 237 15.26 16.50 -0.02
C PRO A 237 15.76 16.85 1.39
N GLU A 238 14.96 16.57 2.42
CA GLU A 238 15.28 16.92 3.80
C GLU A 238 16.33 15.96 4.39
N PRO A 239 17.47 16.46 4.91
CA PRO A 239 18.53 15.60 5.44
C PRO A 239 18.08 14.71 6.62
N LEU A 240 17.11 15.16 7.40
CA LEU A 240 16.55 14.37 8.51
C LEU A 240 15.73 13.18 8.00
N ASP A 241 14.99 13.36 6.93
CA ASP A 241 14.22 12.29 6.32
C ASP A 241 15.13 11.23 5.69
N ALA A 242 16.22 11.66 5.04
CA ALA A 242 17.23 10.73 4.53
C ALA A 242 17.86 9.88 5.66
N GLN A 243 18.18 10.50 6.80
CA GLN A 243 18.68 9.76 7.98
C GLN A 243 17.63 8.80 8.54
N LEU A 244 16.37 9.24 8.60
CA LEU A 244 15.25 8.43 9.06
C LEU A 244 15.02 7.21 8.15
N PHE A 245 15.11 7.42 6.83
CA PHE A 245 15.02 6.34 5.86
C PHE A 245 16.13 5.29 6.02
N GLU A 246 17.38 5.71 6.22
CA GLU A 246 18.49 4.78 6.45
C GLU A 246 18.35 4.03 7.79
N ARG A 247 17.86 4.67 8.86
CA ARG A 247 17.53 3.98 10.11
C ARG A 247 16.44 2.94 9.90
N LEU A 248 15.36 3.28 9.16
CA LEU A 248 14.28 2.36 8.83
C LEU A 248 14.81 1.15 8.06
N ARG A 249 15.62 1.37 7.02
CA ARG A 249 16.27 0.31 6.24
C ARG A 249 17.13 -0.61 7.12
N ALA A 250 17.90 -0.02 8.01
CA ALA A 250 18.76 -0.78 8.92
C ALA A 250 17.92 -1.64 9.89
N ALA A 251 16.85 -1.06 10.46
CA ALA A 251 15.95 -1.74 11.39
C ALA A 251 15.13 -2.86 10.74
N LEU A 252 14.84 -2.76 9.44
CA LEU A 252 14.08 -3.76 8.69
C LEU A 252 14.93 -4.90 8.11
N ARG A 253 16.25 -4.78 8.12
CA ARG A 253 17.13 -5.79 7.51
C ARG A 253 16.91 -7.19 8.10
N GLY A 254 16.63 -8.16 7.24
CA GLY A 254 16.39 -9.55 7.62
C GLY A 254 15.02 -9.80 8.26
N ARG A 255 14.12 -8.83 8.27
CA ARG A 255 12.73 -8.99 8.74
C ARG A 255 11.79 -9.36 7.61
N SER A 256 10.64 -9.92 7.99
CA SER A 256 9.51 -10.15 7.10
C SER A 256 8.53 -8.99 7.15
N VAL A 257 7.99 -8.61 5.98
CA VAL A 257 6.97 -7.58 5.82
C VAL A 257 5.81 -8.18 5.02
N ILE A 258 4.58 -7.96 5.45
CA ILE A 258 3.40 -8.36 4.69
C ILE A 258 3.30 -7.52 3.43
N ALA A 259 2.98 -8.16 2.29
CA ALA A 259 2.72 -7.47 1.05
C ALA A 259 1.56 -6.49 1.21
N SER A 260 1.71 -5.31 0.68
CA SER A 260 0.69 -4.26 0.67
C SER A 260 0.50 -3.68 -0.72
N THR A 261 -0.65 -3.09 -0.97
CA THR A 261 -0.90 -2.23 -2.13
C THR A 261 -0.02 -0.98 -2.05
N TYR A 262 0.25 -0.34 -3.19
CA TYR A 262 1.09 0.86 -3.25
C TYR A 262 0.55 1.97 -2.33
N THR A 263 -0.76 2.23 -2.42
CA THR A 263 -1.52 3.06 -1.48
C THR A 263 -2.64 2.25 -0.84
N ALA A 264 -3.30 2.80 0.16
CA ALA A 264 -4.53 2.23 0.69
C ALA A 264 -5.60 2.12 -0.42
N VAL A 265 -6.33 1.02 -0.46
CA VAL A 265 -7.40 0.77 -1.44
C VAL A 265 -8.64 0.20 -0.78
N ASP A 266 -9.79 0.41 -1.40
CA ASP A 266 -11.02 -0.34 -1.12
C ASP A 266 -11.17 -1.49 -2.12
N PRO A 267 -10.75 -2.72 -1.78
CA PRO A 267 -10.77 -3.83 -2.71
C PRO A 267 -12.19 -4.22 -3.12
N VAL A 268 -13.19 -4.01 -2.25
CA VAL A 268 -14.60 -4.32 -2.54
C VAL A 268 -15.15 -3.35 -3.59
N ALA A 269 -14.90 -2.05 -3.41
CA ALA A 269 -15.32 -1.04 -4.39
C ALA A 269 -14.63 -1.26 -5.74
N MET A 270 -13.33 -1.56 -5.76
CA MET A 270 -12.62 -1.87 -7.00
C MET A 270 -13.17 -3.11 -7.71
N MET A 271 -13.45 -4.18 -6.96
CA MET A 271 -14.04 -5.40 -7.51
C MET A 271 -15.46 -5.17 -8.03
N HIS A 272 -16.27 -4.41 -7.31
CA HIS A 272 -17.62 -4.03 -7.73
C HIS A 272 -17.61 -3.23 -9.03
N ASP A 273 -16.67 -2.31 -9.16
CA ASP A 273 -16.53 -1.45 -10.35
C ASP A 273 -15.79 -2.13 -11.52
N GLY A 274 -15.33 -3.37 -11.35
CA GLY A 274 -14.62 -4.14 -12.39
C GLY A 274 -13.19 -3.61 -12.63
N LEU A 275 -12.53 -3.13 -11.59
CA LEU A 275 -11.15 -2.64 -11.59
C LEU A 275 -10.17 -3.67 -10.98
N SER A 276 -10.44 -4.96 -11.19
CA SER A 276 -9.57 -6.05 -10.68
C SER A 276 -8.14 -5.97 -11.23
N ALA A 277 -7.97 -5.52 -12.46
CA ALA A 277 -6.65 -5.31 -13.05
C ALA A 277 -5.88 -4.20 -12.32
N GLU A 278 -6.56 -3.12 -11.95
CA GLU A 278 -5.97 -2.03 -11.17
C GLU A 278 -5.59 -2.48 -9.75
N LEU A 279 -6.43 -3.31 -9.13
CA LEU A 279 -6.10 -3.90 -7.83
C LEU A 279 -4.86 -4.80 -7.91
N THR A 280 -4.74 -5.60 -8.98
CA THR A 280 -3.53 -6.40 -9.23
C THR A 280 -2.30 -5.52 -9.40
N GLU A 281 -2.45 -4.42 -10.14
CA GLU A 281 -1.36 -3.47 -10.37
C GLU A 281 -0.92 -2.75 -9.10
N GLN A 282 -1.84 -2.42 -8.20
CA GLN A 282 -1.55 -1.88 -6.88
C GLN A 282 -0.60 -2.79 -6.08
N PHE A 283 -0.85 -4.12 -6.07
CA PHE A 283 0.05 -5.08 -5.42
C PHE A 283 1.40 -5.16 -6.11
N ARG A 284 1.40 -5.24 -7.46
CA ARG A 284 2.64 -5.32 -8.22
C ARG A 284 3.54 -4.10 -7.97
N LEU A 285 2.93 -2.92 -7.95
CA LEU A 285 3.64 -1.66 -7.71
C LEU A 285 4.16 -1.58 -6.28
N GLY A 286 3.31 -1.94 -5.29
CA GLY A 286 3.71 -1.96 -3.89
C GLY A 286 4.88 -2.89 -3.62
N GLU A 287 4.85 -4.13 -4.13
CA GLU A 287 5.95 -5.07 -3.97
C GLU A 287 7.22 -4.63 -4.72
N ALA A 288 7.08 -4.05 -5.91
CA ALA A 288 8.22 -3.53 -6.66
C ALA A 288 8.92 -2.39 -5.90
N THR A 289 8.15 -1.49 -5.31
CA THR A 289 8.65 -0.38 -4.48
C THR A 289 9.35 -0.90 -3.22
N LEU A 290 8.71 -1.82 -2.48
CA LEU A 290 9.34 -2.42 -1.30
C LEU A 290 10.66 -3.13 -1.64
N ASN A 291 10.70 -3.93 -2.70
CA ASN A 291 11.92 -4.62 -3.13
C ASN A 291 13.03 -3.65 -3.56
N ARG A 292 12.67 -2.56 -4.22
CA ARG A 292 13.62 -1.53 -4.66
C ARG A 292 14.22 -0.77 -3.48
N LEU A 293 13.39 -0.36 -2.55
CA LEU A 293 13.79 0.52 -1.45
C LEU A 293 14.36 -0.22 -0.24
N LEU A 294 13.92 -1.45 0.00
CA LEU A 294 14.29 -2.26 1.16
C LEU A 294 14.95 -3.58 0.75
N PRO A 295 16.13 -3.55 0.14
CA PRO A 295 16.81 -4.78 -0.23
C PRO A 295 17.15 -5.61 1.02
N GLY A 296 16.83 -6.91 0.97
CA GLY A 296 17.11 -7.86 2.06
C GLY A 296 15.97 -8.06 3.06
N ILE A 297 14.77 -7.54 2.80
CA ILE A 297 13.54 -7.96 3.48
C ILE A 297 12.93 -9.18 2.79
N THR A 298 12.06 -9.88 3.49
CA THR A 298 11.21 -10.92 2.90
C THR A 298 9.78 -10.40 2.80
N ILE A 299 9.25 -10.26 1.58
CA ILE A 299 7.85 -9.87 1.37
C ILE A 299 6.97 -11.12 1.41
N GLN A 300 5.99 -11.12 2.31
CA GLN A 300 5.06 -12.22 2.50
C GLN A 300 3.69 -11.86 1.91
N ARG A 301 3.31 -12.54 0.84
CA ARG A 301 2.02 -12.34 0.16
C ARG A 301 0.90 -13.24 0.69
N SER A 302 1.16 -14.12 1.63
CA SER A 302 0.16 -15.09 2.10
C SER A 302 -0.98 -14.46 2.92
N THR A 303 -0.77 -13.28 3.49
CA THR A 303 -1.71 -12.65 4.42
C THR A 303 -2.19 -11.29 3.91
N TRP A 304 -3.52 -11.10 3.91
CA TRP A 304 -4.17 -9.82 3.70
C TRP A 304 -4.71 -9.28 5.03
N VAL A 305 -4.37 -8.04 5.37
CA VAL A 305 -4.94 -7.32 6.51
C VAL A 305 -6.06 -6.44 6.01
N ALA A 306 -7.28 -6.72 6.47
CA ALA A 306 -8.48 -5.99 6.08
C ALA A 306 -8.86 -4.99 7.18
N HIS A 307 -9.00 -3.73 6.82
CA HIS A 307 -9.47 -2.66 7.71
C HIS A 307 -10.97 -2.41 7.54
N ASP A 308 -11.50 -2.75 6.37
CA ASP A 308 -12.90 -2.61 5.99
C ASP A 308 -13.55 -3.97 5.71
N PRO A 309 -14.88 -4.09 5.83
CA PRO A 309 -15.60 -5.33 5.54
C PRO A 309 -15.36 -5.83 4.12
N LEU A 310 -15.19 -7.14 3.99
CA LEU A 310 -14.99 -7.84 2.72
C LEU A 310 -16.22 -8.66 2.35
N ASP A 311 -16.43 -8.88 1.05
CA ASP A 311 -17.41 -9.80 0.51
C ASP A 311 -16.77 -11.06 -0.10
N ARG A 312 -17.59 -12.09 -0.38
CA ARG A 312 -17.10 -13.37 -0.92
C ARG A 312 -16.39 -13.22 -2.25
N ARG A 313 -16.86 -12.33 -3.12
CA ARG A 313 -16.25 -12.09 -4.43
C ARG A 313 -14.83 -11.54 -4.28
N THR A 314 -14.65 -10.57 -3.40
CA THR A 314 -13.35 -9.96 -3.12
C THR A 314 -12.39 -10.96 -2.47
N ILE A 315 -12.87 -11.77 -1.51
CA ILE A 315 -12.07 -12.84 -0.89
C ILE A 315 -11.62 -13.86 -1.93
N GLY A 316 -12.52 -14.29 -2.82
CA GLY A 316 -12.18 -15.21 -3.91
C GLY A 316 -11.09 -14.65 -4.83
N PHE A 317 -11.16 -13.36 -5.14
CA PHE A 317 -10.14 -12.69 -5.96
C PHE A 317 -8.80 -12.56 -5.23
N LEU A 318 -8.79 -12.16 -3.96
CA LEU A 318 -7.57 -12.13 -3.14
C LEU A 318 -6.91 -13.52 -3.08
N GLY A 319 -7.71 -14.59 -2.97
CA GLY A 319 -7.22 -15.95 -3.05
C GLY A 319 -6.53 -16.29 -4.37
N GLN A 320 -7.06 -15.81 -5.52
CA GLN A 320 -6.40 -15.94 -6.83
C GLN A 320 -5.08 -15.18 -6.91
N LEU A 321 -4.92 -14.09 -6.17
CA LEU A 321 -3.67 -13.35 -6.05
C LEU A 321 -2.65 -14.02 -5.11
N GLY A 322 -3.00 -15.13 -4.45
CA GLY A 322 -2.10 -15.91 -3.60
C GLY A 322 -2.28 -15.66 -2.10
N PHE A 323 -3.28 -14.89 -1.68
CA PHE A 323 -3.58 -14.72 -0.26
C PHE A 323 -4.30 -15.96 0.27
N THR A 324 -3.78 -16.54 1.34
CA THR A 324 -4.33 -17.75 1.99
C THR A 324 -4.81 -17.47 3.41
N SER A 325 -4.48 -16.31 3.95
CA SER A 325 -4.85 -15.86 5.29
C SER A 325 -5.44 -14.45 5.26
N LEU A 326 -6.52 -14.24 6.00
CA LEU A 326 -7.13 -12.93 6.25
C LEU A 326 -6.98 -12.56 7.72
N VAL A 327 -6.58 -11.34 7.97
CA VAL A 327 -6.63 -10.70 9.29
C VAL A 327 -7.71 -9.63 9.23
N LEU A 328 -8.74 -9.78 10.04
CA LEU A 328 -9.82 -8.79 10.14
C LEU A 328 -9.52 -7.85 11.31
N MET A 329 -9.23 -6.61 11.00
CA MET A 329 -9.17 -5.54 11.99
C MET A 329 -10.61 -5.25 12.51
N PRO A 330 -10.78 -4.53 13.62
CA PRO A 330 -12.11 -4.33 14.22
C PRO A 330 -13.16 -3.84 13.23
N GLY A 331 -12.88 -2.86 12.38
CA GLY A 331 -13.79 -2.36 11.35
C GLY A 331 -14.17 -3.41 10.31
N ALA A 332 -13.22 -4.23 9.88
CA ALA A 332 -13.46 -5.30 8.91
C ALA A 332 -14.27 -6.47 9.49
N ALA A 333 -14.31 -6.60 10.80
CA ALA A 333 -15.04 -7.64 11.50
C ALA A 333 -16.54 -7.34 11.65
N GLU A 334 -16.97 -6.13 11.35
CA GLU A 334 -18.38 -5.73 11.38
C GLU A 334 -19.19 -6.45 10.30
N GLY A 335 -20.36 -6.95 10.65
CA GLY A 335 -21.25 -7.66 9.72
C GLY A 335 -20.79 -9.05 9.31
N VAL A 336 -19.67 -9.55 9.85
CA VAL A 336 -19.19 -10.92 9.62
C VAL A 336 -19.76 -11.83 10.68
N GLU A 337 -20.54 -12.85 10.25
CA GLU A 337 -21.07 -13.87 11.15
C GLU A 337 -20.00 -14.90 11.45
N ARG A 338 -19.77 -15.20 12.73
CA ARG A 338 -18.79 -16.15 13.21
C ARG A 338 -19.45 -17.11 14.21
N GLU A 339 -19.17 -18.39 14.07
CA GLU A 339 -19.63 -19.41 15.03
C GLU A 339 -19.05 -19.18 16.43
N GLN A 340 -17.82 -18.62 16.49
CA GLN A 340 -17.17 -18.29 17.76
C GLN A 340 -16.45 -16.93 17.64
N PRO A 341 -16.71 -16.00 18.55
CA PRO A 341 -15.99 -14.73 18.60
C PRO A 341 -14.59 -14.91 19.19
N GLY A 342 -13.66 -14.06 18.76
CA GLY A 342 -12.35 -13.94 19.38
C GLY A 342 -11.17 -14.50 18.56
N ALA A 343 -10.10 -14.89 19.22
CA ALA A 343 -8.79 -15.23 18.67
C ALA A 343 -8.71 -16.64 18.03
N ILE A 344 -9.77 -17.09 17.38
CA ILE A 344 -9.84 -18.44 16.79
C ILE A 344 -9.60 -18.33 15.30
N VAL A 345 -8.76 -19.23 14.78
CA VAL A 345 -8.57 -19.40 13.34
C VAL A 345 -9.82 -20.04 12.78
N SER A 346 -10.50 -19.37 11.87
CA SER A 346 -11.71 -19.81 11.21
C SER A 346 -11.50 -19.99 9.70
N ARG A 347 -12.43 -20.67 9.05
CA ARG A 347 -12.45 -20.83 7.59
C ARG A 347 -13.63 -20.06 7.01
N PRO A 348 -13.50 -19.49 5.79
CA PRO A 348 -14.65 -18.92 5.11
C PRO A 348 -15.70 -19.99 4.83
N ALA A 349 -16.98 -19.71 5.11
CA ALA A 349 -18.08 -20.55 4.70
C ALA A 349 -18.35 -20.37 3.20
N GLY A 350 -18.30 -21.45 2.42
CA GLY A 350 -18.59 -21.44 0.98
C GLY A 350 -18.07 -22.68 0.27
N LYS A 351 -18.54 -22.89 -0.96
CA LYS A 351 -18.13 -24.04 -1.81
C LYS A 351 -16.84 -23.76 -2.60
N GLU A 352 -16.30 -22.58 -2.51
CA GLU A 352 -15.11 -22.20 -3.28
C GLU A 352 -13.86 -22.79 -2.65
N SER A 353 -13.05 -23.41 -3.48
CA SER A 353 -11.91 -24.25 -3.15
C SER A 353 -10.66 -23.52 -2.63
N VAL A 354 -10.75 -22.23 -2.35
CA VAL A 354 -9.66 -21.47 -1.73
C VAL A 354 -9.89 -21.43 -0.23
N PHE A 355 -9.20 -22.32 0.49
CA PHE A 355 -9.19 -22.29 1.94
C PHE A 355 -8.35 -21.08 2.38
N VAL A 356 -9.02 -20.03 2.78
CA VAL A 356 -8.41 -18.86 3.40
C VAL A 356 -8.63 -18.97 4.90
N SER A 357 -7.58 -18.94 5.69
CA SER A 357 -7.71 -18.81 7.14
C SER A 357 -8.14 -17.39 7.49
N VAL A 358 -9.05 -17.28 8.46
CA VAL A 358 -9.51 -15.98 8.94
C VAL A 358 -9.15 -15.84 10.42
N MET A 359 -8.46 -14.76 10.73
CA MET A 359 -8.14 -14.35 12.10
C MET A 359 -8.80 -13.00 12.36
N SER A 360 -9.26 -12.77 13.56
CA SER A 360 -9.82 -11.47 13.94
C SER A 360 -9.02 -10.88 15.07
N THR A 361 -8.81 -9.58 15.01
CA THR A 361 -8.33 -8.81 16.13
C THR A 361 -9.39 -8.84 17.24
N ASP A 362 -8.96 -8.96 18.47
CA ASP A 362 -9.84 -8.79 19.60
C ASP A 362 -10.13 -7.29 19.81
N VAL A 363 -11.39 -6.90 19.63
CA VAL A 363 -11.82 -5.49 19.67
C VAL A 363 -11.44 -4.81 20.97
N GLN A 364 -11.56 -5.52 22.09
CA GLN A 364 -11.31 -4.96 23.40
C GLN A 364 -9.81 -4.84 23.68
N LEU A 365 -9.00 -5.81 23.25
CA LEU A 365 -7.53 -5.74 23.35
C LEU A 365 -7.00 -4.62 22.46
N ALA A 366 -7.55 -4.48 21.25
CA ALA A 366 -7.22 -3.38 20.34
C ALA A 366 -7.51 -2.01 20.98
N ALA A 367 -8.68 -1.85 21.60
CA ALA A 367 -9.04 -0.62 22.31
C ALA A 367 -8.10 -0.32 23.50
N THR A 368 -7.55 -1.37 24.16
CA THR A 368 -6.54 -1.18 25.19
C THR A 368 -5.22 -0.65 24.61
N LEU A 369 -4.85 -1.11 23.39
CA LEU A 369 -3.66 -0.64 22.67
C LEU A 369 -3.84 0.74 22.03
N ASP A 370 -5.07 1.17 21.74
CA ASP A 370 -5.38 2.51 21.25
C ASP A 370 -5.31 3.59 22.32
N GLY A 371 -5.35 3.21 23.61
CA GLY A 371 -5.32 4.11 24.74
C GLY A 371 -3.95 4.16 25.43
N SER A 372 -3.65 5.29 26.06
CA SER A 372 -2.53 5.40 27.02
C SER A 372 -3.07 5.20 28.43
N LEU A 373 -2.60 4.18 29.13
CA LEU A 373 -3.08 3.76 30.43
C LEU A 373 -2.03 3.99 31.54
N GLY A 374 -1.41 5.14 31.56
CA GLY A 374 -0.31 5.48 32.46
C GLY A 374 1.04 5.43 31.74
N THR A 375 2.09 4.93 32.42
CA THR A 375 3.41 4.79 31.80
C THR A 375 3.46 3.61 30.81
N ALA A 376 4.45 3.62 29.94
CA ALA A 376 4.71 2.50 29.02
C ALA A 376 4.88 1.16 29.77
N ALA A 377 5.49 1.16 30.97
CA ALA A 377 5.62 -0.03 31.80
C ALA A 377 4.28 -0.55 32.31
N GLN A 378 3.39 0.34 32.76
CA GLN A 378 2.05 -0.01 33.24
C GLN A 378 1.17 -0.50 32.08
N SER A 379 1.12 0.26 30.98
CA SER A 379 0.35 -0.10 29.77
C SER A 379 0.83 -1.42 29.18
N GLY A 380 2.13 -1.59 29.02
CA GLY A 380 2.72 -2.81 28.46
C GLY A 380 2.48 -4.05 29.32
N VAL A 381 2.59 -3.92 30.63
CA VAL A 381 2.27 -5.01 31.58
C VAL A 381 0.79 -5.34 31.57
N ARG A 382 -0.09 -4.34 31.51
CA ARG A 382 -1.55 -4.57 31.38
C ARG A 382 -1.90 -5.33 30.11
N ILE A 383 -1.34 -4.93 28.96
CA ILE A 383 -1.53 -5.63 27.68
C ILE A 383 -1.05 -7.09 27.81
N ALA A 384 0.15 -7.32 28.35
CA ALA A 384 0.69 -8.66 28.52
C ALA A 384 -0.17 -9.51 29.47
N ALA A 385 -0.66 -8.94 30.56
CA ALA A 385 -1.52 -9.62 31.53
C ALA A 385 -2.88 -10.00 30.93
N GLU A 386 -3.45 -9.15 30.09
CA GLU A 386 -4.68 -9.41 29.37
C GLU A 386 -4.53 -10.57 28.37
N VAL A 387 -3.47 -10.54 27.53
CA VAL A 387 -3.17 -11.60 26.56
C VAL A 387 -2.96 -12.93 27.28
N ILE A 388 -2.26 -12.93 28.41
CA ILE A 388 -2.05 -14.14 29.20
C ILE A 388 -3.35 -14.65 29.82
N SER A 389 -4.22 -13.77 30.32
CA SER A 389 -5.54 -14.15 30.85
C SER A 389 -6.40 -14.76 29.75
N GLN A 390 -6.40 -14.19 28.56
CA GLN A 390 -7.11 -14.73 27.40
C GLN A 390 -6.56 -16.12 26.99
N ARG A 391 -5.25 -16.28 26.97
CA ARG A 391 -4.61 -17.59 26.71
C ARG A 391 -5.03 -18.63 27.75
N ASP A 392 -5.03 -18.26 29.02
CA ASP A 392 -5.40 -19.17 30.12
C ASP A 392 -6.86 -19.62 29.97
N ASP A 393 -7.77 -18.74 29.58
CA ASP A 393 -9.18 -19.05 29.32
C ASP A 393 -9.33 -20.02 28.13
N LEU A 394 -8.62 -19.78 27.04
CA LEU A 394 -8.65 -20.65 25.86
C LEU A 394 -8.14 -22.07 26.17
N VAL A 395 -7.06 -22.18 26.93
CA VAL A 395 -6.52 -23.46 27.38
C VAL A 395 -7.49 -24.15 28.33
N ALA A 396 -8.10 -23.42 29.26
CA ALA A 396 -9.12 -23.96 30.18
C ALA A 396 -10.37 -24.45 29.43
N ALA A 397 -10.73 -23.79 28.33
CA ALA A 397 -11.82 -24.21 27.45
C ALA A 397 -11.44 -25.42 26.54
N GLY A 398 -10.21 -25.89 26.59
CA GLY A 398 -9.73 -27.03 25.80
C GLY A 398 -9.43 -26.72 24.35
N ALA A 399 -9.20 -25.45 24.00
CA ALA A 399 -8.84 -25.04 22.65
C ALA A 399 -7.50 -25.67 22.24
N ALA A 400 -7.46 -26.29 21.04
CA ALA A 400 -6.22 -26.82 20.52
C ALA A 400 -5.32 -25.70 20.00
N PRO A 401 -4.00 -25.74 20.24
CA PRO A 401 -3.07 -24.70 19.79
C PRO A 401 -3.10 -24.41 18.29
N ALA A 402 -3.45 -25.43 17.49
CA ALA A 402 -3.58 -25.28 16.03
C ALA A 402 -4.80 -24.46 15.59
N ASP A 403 -5.82 -24.38 16.44
CA ASP A 403 -7.08 -23.70 16.13
C ASP A 403 -7.15 -22.28 16.69
N VAL A 404 -6.11 -21.85 17.40
CA VAL A 404 -6.07 -20.56 18.11
C VAL A 404 -4.84 -19.78 17.73
N ARG A 405 -5.00 -18.49 17.49
CA ARG A 405 -3.92 -17.53 17.39
C ARG A 405 -4.33 -16.24 18.06
N LEU A 406 -3.54 -15.79 19.01
CA LEU A 406 -3.73 -14.50 19.64
C LEU A 406 -3.08 -13.41 18.79
N LEU A 407 -3.82 -12.35 18.51
CA LEU A 407 -3.30 -11.21 17.75
C LEU A 407 -3.26 -9.97 18.64
N VAL A 408 -2.07 -9.41 18.79
CA VAL A 408 -1.81 -8.17 19.53
C VAL A 408 -1.59 -7.05 18.52
N SER A 409 -2.55 -6.16 18.41
CA SER A 409 -2.50 -4.99 17.52
C SER A 409 -3.49 -3.95 17.99
N SER A 410 -3.21 -2.67 17.75
CA SER A 410 -4.19 -1.59 17.85
C SER A 410 -5.35 -1.79 16.88
N SER A 411 -6.40 -0.98 16.98
CA SER A 411 -7.57 -1.11 16.08
C SER A 411 -7.24 -0.83 14.62
N THR A 412 -6.26 0.02 14.37
CA THR A 412 -5.77 0.35 13.02
C THR A 412 -4.50 -0.41 12.64
N GLY A 413 -3.80 -1.01 13.59
CA GLY A 413 -2.46 -1.57 13.40
C GLY A 413 -1.33 -0.55 13.58
N GLU A 414 -1.64 0.74 13.67
CA GLU A 414 -0.65 1.79 13.90
C GLU A 414 -0.14 1.81 15.33
N LEU A 415 1.05 2.34 15.52
CA LEU A 415 1.69 2.43 16.84
C LEU A 415 1.22 3.69 17.58
N VAL A 416 0.28 3.52 18.49
CA VAL A 416 -0.21 4.61 19.38
C VAL A 416 0.79 4.83 20.53
N ASP A 417 1.12 3.77 21.27
CA ASP A 417 2.14 3.79 22.34
C ASP A 417 3.21 2.71 22.02
N PRO A 418 4.28 3.07 21.28
CA PRO A 418 5.31 2.13 20.88
C PRO A 418 6.08 1.55 22.06
N ASP A 419 6.33 2.34 23.11
CA ASP A 419 7.10 1.89 24.26
C ASP A 419 6.30 0.88 25.11
N ALA A 420 4.99 1.09 25.25
CA ALA A 420 4.11 0.10 25.87
C ALA A 420 4.09 -1.22 25.09
N LEU A 421 4.03 -1.15 23.77
CA LEU A 421 4.06 -2.36 22.94
C LEU A 421 5.41 -3.07 23.00
N VAL A 422 6.54 -2.34 23.15
CA VAL A 422 7.87 -2.94 23.40
C VAL A 422 7.87 -3.70 24.71
N VAL A 423 7.34 -3.13 25.79
CA VAL A 423 7.24 -3.79 27.11
C VAL A 423 6.35 -5.03 27.02
N ALA A 424 5.19 -4.91 26.39
CA ALA A 424 4.28 -6.04 26.16
C ALA A 424 4.95 -7.15 25.34
N ALA A 425 5.57 -6.82 24.21
CA ALA A 425 6.25 -7.77 23.34
C ALA A 425 7.37 -8.54 24.07
N ARG A 426 8.20 -7.83 24.85
CA ARG A 426 9.24 -8.47 25.67
C ARG A 426 8.65 -9.41 26.74
N SER A 427 7.56 -9.01 27.36
CA SER A 427 6.86 -9.80 28.38
C SER A 427 6.24 -11.06 27.79
N LEU A 428 5.67 -10.97 26.59
CA LEU A 428 4.98 -12.04 25.88
C LEU A 428 5.97 -13.00 25.19
N SER A 429 7.04 -12.51 24.58
CA SER A 429 8.04 -13.33 23.88
C SER A 429 8.71 -14.37 24.79
N ASN A 430 8.80 -14.07 26.08
CA ASN A 430 9.40 -14.95 27.09
C ASN A 430 8.33 -15.66 27.95
N ALA A 431 7.04 -15.59 27.57
CA ALA A 431 5.97 -16.16 28.39
C ALA A 431 5.87 -17.67 28.23
N PRO A 432 5.96 -18.47 29.33
CA PRO A 432 5.68 -19.89 29.26
C PRO A 432 4.27 -20.15 28.71
N GLY A 433 4.17 -21.01 27.70
CA GLY A 433 2.89 -21.31 27.06
C GLY A 433 2.45 -20.32 25.99
N LEU A 434 3.30 -19.38 25.61
CA LEU A 434 3.16 -18.57 24.40
C LEU A 434 4.39 -18.76 23.51
N PHE A 435 4.20 -18.73 22.20
CA PHE A 435 5.29 -18.61 21.25
C PHE A 435 4.92 -17.60 20.17
N VAL A 436 5.85 -16.71 19.90
CA VAL A 436 5.63 -15.68 18.89
C VAL A 436 5.80 -16.27 17.52
N GLN A 437 4.82 -16.03 16.65
CA GLN A 437 4.76 -16.51 15.28
C GLN A 437 4.40 -15.36 14.33
N ASP A 438 5.09 -15.31 13.19
CA ASP A 438 4.77 -14.36 12.12
C ASP A 438 3.39 -14.66 11.50
N LEU A 439 2.60 -13.62 11.24
CA LEU A 439 1.30 -13.73 10.56
C LEU A 439 1.41 -14.28 9.14
N GLY A 440 2.52 -14.00 8.47
CA GLY A 440 2.76 -14.42 7.09
C GLY A 440 3.03 -15.92 6.90
N GLY A 441 3.15 -16.70 7.99
CA GLY A 441 3.33 -18.15 7.89
C GLY A 441 2.05 -18.83 7.40
N PRO A 442 2.17 -19.93 6.60
CA PRO A 442 1.02 -20.67 6.14
C PRO A 442 0.20 -21.22 7.32
N GLN A 443 -1.11 -20.99 7.28
CA GLN A 443 -2.05 -21.56 8.24
C GLN A 443 -2.71 -22.77 7.64
N VAL A 444 -2.70 -23.87 8.35
CA VAL A 444 -3.45 -25.08 7.97
C VAL A 444 -4.85 -24.96 8.55
N VAL A 445 -5.84 -24.70 7.69
CA VAL A 445 -7.25 -24.66 8.07
C VAL A 445 -7.92 -25.93 7.63
N THR A 446 -8.63 -26.58 8.58
CA THR A 446 -9.35 -27.84 8.35
C THR A 446 -10.85 -27.63 8.39
N GLU A 447 -11.63 -28.61 7.96
CA GLU A 447 -13.09 -28.57 8.08
C GLU A 447 -13.60 -28.50 9.53
N ARG A 448 -12.74 -28.83 10.51
CA ARG A 448 -13.06 -28.75 11.94
C ARG A 448 -13.03 -27.31 12.47
N ASN A 449 -12.31 -26.41 11.77
CA ASN A 449 -12.29 -25.02 12.20
C ASN A 449 -13.68 -24.38 12.04
N PRO A 450 -14.09 -23.52 12.96
CA PRO A 450 -15.38 -22.83 12.89
C PRO A 450 -15.51 -22.05 11.58
N ALA A 451 -16.73 -21.95 11.09
CA ALA A 451 -17.00 -21.21 9.86
C ALA A 451 -17.12 -19.70 10.15
N THR A 452 -16.60 -18.93 9.21
CA THR A 452 -16.82 -17.47 9.12
C THR A 452 -17.62 -17.20 7.86
N VAL A 453 -18.76 -16.55 8.01
CA VAL A 453 -19.67 -16.24 6.90
C VAL A 453 -19.49 -14.78 6.52
N PHE A 454 -19.03 -14.56 5.31
CA PHE A 454 -18.93 -13.24 4.70
C PHE A 454 -20.18 -12.91 3.89
N PRO A 455 -20.58 -11.63 3.80
CA PRO A 455 -21.67 -11.23 2.93
C PRO A 455 -21.40 -11.63 1.47
N GLU A 456 -22.44 -11.96 0.73
CA GLU A 456 -22.35 -12.38 -0.68
C GLU A 456 -21.75 -11.26 -1.54
N ALA A 457 -22.26 -10.05 -1.38
CA ALA A 457 -21.79 -8.83 -2.04
C ALA A 457 -22.05 -7.62 -1.16
N LEU A 458 -21.13 -6.70 -1.17
CA LEU A 458 -21.26 -5.37 -0.56
C LEU A 458 -21.43 -4.33 -1.66
N ASN A 459 -22.37 -3.41 -1.48
CA ASN A 459 -22.63 -2.34 -2.46
C ASN A 459 -21.73 -1.14 -2.18
N ARG A 460 -20.43 -1.29 -2.46
CA ARG A 460 -19.42 -0.22 -2.36
C ARG A 460 -18.87 0.07 -3.75
N THR A 461 -18.71 1.33 -4.09
CA THR A 461 -18.22 1.79 -5.39
C THR A 461 -17.23 2.95 -5.22
N LEU A 462 -16.40 3.15 -6.22
CA LEU A 462 -15.54 4.34 -6.33
C LEU A 462 -16.31 5.55 -6.92
N GLY A 463 -17.63 5.46 -6.99
CA GLY A 463 -18.47 6.52 -7.56
C GLY A 463 -18.23 6.73 -9.07
N GLY A 464 -18.18 7.99 -9.52
CA GLY A 464 -17.96 8.32 -10.94
C GLY A 464 -16.54 8.05 -11.46
N LEU A 465 -15.61 7.59 -10.63
CA LEU A 465 -14.19 7.46 -10.96
C LEU A 465 -13.86 6.28 -11.87
N LYS A 466 -14.68 5.22 -11.85
CA LYS A 466 -14.49 4.00 -12.66
C LYS A 466 -14.13 4.32 -14.13
N THR A 467 -14.99 5.08 -14.79
CA THR A 467 -14.81 5.39 -16.24
C THR A 467 -13.54 6.20 -16.47
N SER A 468 -13.26 7.17 -15.59
CA SER A 468 -12.07 8.03 -15.68
C SER A 468 -10.78 7.24 -15.49
N ILE A 469 -10.74 6.32 -14.51
CA ILE A 469 -9.59 5.43 -14.26
C ILE A 469 -9.38 4.50 -15.46
N GLN A 470 -10.44 3.85 -15.95
CA GLN A 470 -10.33 2.93 -17.10
C GLN A 470 -9.91 3.64 -18.39
N GLN A 471 -10.34 4.88 -18.58
CA GLN A 471 -9.92 5.68 -19.73
C GLN A 471 -8.45 6.11 -19.56
N ALA A 472 -8.06 6.62 -18.38
CA ALA A 472 -6.68 7.01 -18.11
C ALA A 472 -5.72 5.82 -18.26
N ARG A 473 -6.11 4.61 -17.83
CA ARG A 473 -5.31 3.38 -18.05
C ARG A 473 -5.07 3.11 -19.52
N ARG A 474 -6.11 3.17 -20.36
CA ARG A 474 -5.96 2.94 -21.81
C ARG A 474 -5.07 3.99 -22.48
N GLU A 475 -5.21 5.25 -22.08
CA GLU A 475 -4.36 6.34 -22.54
C GLU A 475 -2.91 6.13 -22.11
N LEU A 476 -2.70 5.78 -20.85
CA LEU A 476 -1.38 5.48 -20.27
C LEU A 476 -0.72 4.30 -21.00
N ASP A 477 -1.40 3.16 -21.14
CA ASP A 477 -0.86 1.95 -21.79
C ASP A 477 -0.42 2.21 -23.23
N ALA A 478 -1.19 3.04 -23.94
CA ALA A 478 -0.84 3.42 -25.30
C ALA A 478 0.38 4.38 -25.33
N ILE A 479 0.35 5.45 -24.54
CA ILE A 479 1.35 6.51 -24.61
C ILE A 479 2.68 6.09 -23.98
N GLN A 480 2.65 5.32 -22.87
CA GLN A 480 3.90 4.77 -22.28
C GLN A 480 4.67 3.88 -23.27
N SER A 481 4.00 3.28 -24.27
CA SER A 481 4.66 2.50 -25.32
C SER A 481 5.55 3.36 -26.25
N MET A 482 5.42 4.68 -26.17
CA MET A 482 6.29 5.64 -26.88
C MET A 482 7.65 5.84 -26.18
N LEU A 483 7.79 5.43 -24.93
CA LEU A 483 9.01 5.62 -24.14
C LEU A 483 9.84 4.34 -24.04
N PRO A 484 11.16 4.44 -23.86
CA PRO A 484 12.00 3.31 -23.45
C PRO A 484 11.46 2.60 -22.21
N ALA A 485 11.79 1.31 -22.07
CA ALA A 485 11.26 0.50 -20.97
C ALA A 485 11.74 0.98 -19.58
N ASP A 486 12.91 1.60 -19.54
CA ASP A 486 13.59 2.10 -18.35
C ASP A 486 13.36 3.60 -18.08
N ASP A 487 12.52 4.27 -18.88
CA ASP A 487 12.20 5.69 -18.66
C ASP A 487 11.45 5.86 -17.33
N PRO A 488 11.95 6.72 -16.40
CA PRO A 488 11.38 6.89 -15.06
C PRO A 488 9.95 7.47 -15.07
N ARG A 489 9.53 8.17 -16.14
CA ARG A 489 8.17 8.70 -16.28
C ARG A 489 7.12 7.59 -16.27
N ARG A 490 7.46 6.38 -16.78
CA ARG A 490 6.54 5.24 -16.81
C ARG A 490 6.14 4.79 -15.40
N ALA A 491 7.08 4.72 -14.47
CA ALA A 491 6.82 4.38 -13.08
C ALA A 491 5.95 5.46 -12.42
N ARG A 492 6.34 6.72 -12.56
CA ARG A 492 5.60 7.86 -12.00
C ARG A 492 4.15 7.95 -12.47
N TRP A 493 3.89 7.68 -13.75
CA TRP A 493 2.52 7.66 -14.30
C TRP A 493 1.68 6.52 -13.76
N LEU A 494 2.30 5.34 -13.55
CA LEU A 494 1.63 4.21 -12.91
C LEU A 494 1.30 4.50 -11.45
N GLU A 495 2.20 5.14 -10.72
CA GLU A 495 2.02 5.61 -9.34
C GLU A 495 0.87 6.62 -9.25
N SER A 496 0.85 7.65 -10.11
CA SER A 496 -0.23 8.64 -10.16
C SER A 496 -1.60 8.00 -10.42
N LEU A 497 -1.66 7.00 -11.33
CA LEU A 497 -2.90 6.27 -11.58
C LEU A 497 -3.29 5.39 -10.40
N ALA A 498 -2.33 4.75 -9.72
CA ALA A 498 -2.57 3.96 -8.53
C ALA A 498 -3.13 4.83 -7.40
N ILE A 499 -2.51 5.98 -7.14
CA ILE A 499 -2.95 6.96 -6.14
C ILE A 499 -4.39 7.43 -6.41
N SER A 500 -4.76 7.62 -7.68
CA SER A 500 -6.13 8.04 -8.04
C SER A 500 -7.22 7.05 -7.64
N SER A 501 -6.89 5.82 -7.28
CA SER A 501 -7.85 4.82 -6.78
C SER A 501 -7.90 4.70 -5.25
N SER A 502 -7.09 5.50 -4.54
CA SER A 502 -7.03 5.47 -3.08
C SER A 502 -8.21 6.21 -2.45
N PRO A 503 -8.90 5.62 -1.45
CA PRO A 503 -9.96 6.29 -0.71
C PRO A 503 -9.46 7.46 0.15
N GLY A 504 -8.16 7.52 0.46
CA GLY A 504 -7.53 8.61 1.21
C GLY A 504 -7.33 9.89 0.42
N VAL A 505 -7.61 9.88 -0.90
CA VAL A 505 -7.44 11.05 -1.78
C VAL A 505 -8.76 11.78 -1.96
N SER A 506 -8.86 12.98 -1.45
CA SER A 506 -10.08 13.82 -1.58
C SER A 506 -10.29 14.37 -2.99
N ASN A 507 -9.25 14.43 -3.81
CA ASN A 507 -9.24 15.10 -5.12
C ASN A 507 -8.71 14.21 -6.26
N THR A 508 -9.25 13.01 -6.38
CA THR A 508 -8.86 11.98 -7.35
C THR A 508 -8.85 12.49 -8.81
N ALA A 509 -9.78 13.39 -9.15
CA ALA A 509 -9.85 13.95 -10.50
C ALA A 509 -8.56 14.71 -10.87
N GLU A 510 -7.94 15.40 -9.94
CA GLU A 510 -6.70 16.16 -10.19
C GLU A 510 -5.51 15.25 -10.52
N PHE A 511 -5.40 14.07 -9.86
CA PHE A 511 -4.37 13.09 -10.21
C PHE A 511 -4.54 12.56 -11.64
N ILE A 512 -5.77 12.28 -12.06
CA ILE A 512 -6.07 11.85 -13.42
C ILE A 512 -5.77 12.97 -14.41
N ASP A 513 -6.11 14.21 -14.10
CA ASP A 513 -5.87 15.37 -14.96
C ASP A 513 -4.38 15.73 -15.04
N GLY A 514 -3.64 15.61 -13.93
CA GLY A 514 -2.19 15.72 -13.89
C GLY A 514 -1.52 14.69 -14.79
N LEU A 515 -1.86 13.41 -14.62
CA LEU A 515 -1.41 12.33 -15.49
C LEU A 515 -1.69 12.63 -16.97
N ARG A 516 -2.92 13.01 -17.31
CA ARG A 516 -3.28 13.36 -18.70
C ARG A 516 -2.52 14.56 -19.22
N SER A 517 -2.17 15.51 -18.36
CA SER A 517 -1.33 16.65 -18.74
C SER A 517 0.07 16.20 -19.15
N ASP A 518 0.66 15.28 -18.41
CA ASP A 518 1.98 14.72 -18.71
C ASP A 518 1.96 13.89 -19.99
N LEU A 519 0.94 13.04 -20.15
CA LEU A 519 0.76 12.25 -21.38
C LEU A 519 0.61 13.14 -22.61
N ARG A 520 -0.13 14.26 -22.49
CA ARG A 520 -0.26 15.26 -23.57
C ARG A 520 1.06 15.99 -23.85
N ARG A 521 1.88 16.26 -22.83
CA ARG A 521 3.19 16.89 -23.00
C ARG A 521 4.11 15.99 -23.83
N LEU A 522 4.14 14.68 -23.56
CA LEU A 522 4.91 13.73 -24.37
C LEU A 522 4.38 13.66 -25.81
N THR A 523 3.07 13.56 -26.02
CA THR A 523 2.53 13.52 -27.38
C THR A 523 2.77 14.82 -28.15
N ALA A 524 2.79 15.97 -27.49
CA ALA A 524 3.06 17.27 -28.08
C ALA A 524 4.55 17.46 -28.48
N SER A 525 5.48 16.69 -27.91
CA SER A 525 6.89 16.73 -28.30
C SER A 525 7.16 16.11 -29.70
N VAL A 526 6.20 15.34 -30.20
CA VAL A 526 6.30 14.76 -31.55
C VAL A 526 5.56 15.60 -32.57
N SER A 527 6.24 15.99 -33.61
CA SER A 527 5.65 16.74 -34.72
C SER A 527 5.91 16.09 -36.07
N LEU A 528 4.92 16.19 -36.95
CA LEU A 528 5.00 15.67 -38.33
C LEU A 528 5.21 16.86 -39.30
N VAL A 529 6.40 16.88 -39.89
CA VAL A 529 6.70 17.86 -40.96
C VAL A 529 6.36 17.24 -42.29
N THR A 530 5.31 17.74 -42.92
CA THR A 530 4.83 17.19 -44.21
C THR A 530 5.01 18.19 -45.35
N PRO A 531 5.45 17.73 -46.52
CA PRO A 531 5.31 18.52 -47.73
C PRO A 531 3.83 18.67 -48.09
N SER A 532 3.44 19.79 -48.68
CA SER A 532 2.07 20.05 -49.13
C SER A 532 1.66 19.11 -50.29
N ASP A 533 2.58 18.79 -51.17
CA ASP A 533 2.37 18.00 -52.38
C ASP A 533 3.46 16.94 -52.58
N ILE A 534 3.05 15.76 -53.05
CA ILE A 534 3.96 14.68 -53.40
C ILE A 534 3.69 14.32 -54.87
N THR A 535 4.76 14.29 -55.66
CA THR A 535 4.65 13.88 -57.09
C THR A 535 5.32 12.50 -57.24
N LEU A 536 4.53 11.53 -57.74
CA LEU A 536 5.00 10.20 -58.09
C LEU A 536 5.07 10.10 -59.59
N SER A 537 6.25 9.82 -60.14
CA SER A 537 6.46 9.64 -61.60
C SER A 537 6.08 8.25 -62.12
N SER A 538 5.74 7.33 -61.20
CA SER A 538 5.21 5.99 -61.56
C SER A 538 4.13 5.58 -60.54
N ARG A 539 3.42 4.47 -60.84
CA ARG A 539 2.40 3.92 -59.88
C ARG A 539 2.98 3.37 -58.61
N THR A 540 4.25 3.04 -58.59
CA THR A 540 5.02 2.59 -57.40
C THR A 540 6.02 3.67 -57.02
N GLY A 541 6.13 3.99 -55.73
CA GLY A 541 7.05 5.00 -55.27
C GLY A 541 7.17 4.99 -53.75
N THR A 542 7.88 5.95 -53.21
CA THR A 542 8.12 6.11 -51.78
C THR A 542 7.69 7.53 -51.38
N VAL A 543 6.88 7.62 -50.36
CA VAL A 543 6.55 8.88 -49.70
C VAL A 543 7.57 9.10 -48.60
N ARG A 544 8.22 10.26 -48.63
CA ARG A 544 9.16 10.67 -47.55
C ARG A 544 8.43 11.60 -46.59
N LEU A 545 8.48 11.23 -45.33
CA LEU A 545 7.87 11.97 -44.23
C LEU A 545 8.98 12.31 -43.23
N GLN A 546 8.92 13.48 -42.64
CA GLN A 546 9.84 13.89 -41.60
C GLN A 546 9.11 14.00 -40.28
N LEU A 547 9.59 13.28 -39.27
CA LEU A 547 9.11 13.33 -37.90
C LEU A 547 10.18 13.99 -37.05
N ARG A 548 9.75 14.92 -36.20
CA ARG A 548 10.64 15.60 -35.25
C ARG A 548 10.24 15.20 -33.85
N ASN A 549 11.23 14.90 -33.03
CA ASN A 549 11.11 14.67 -31.61
C ASN A 549 11.78 15.84 -30.86
N ASP A 550 10.99 16.61 -30.11
CA ASP A 550 11.45 17.71 -29.28
C ASP A 550 11.69 17.30 -27.81
N ASP A 551 11.50 15.99 -27.48
CA ASP A 551 11.81 15.40 -26.17
C ASP A 551 13.33 15.16 -26.05
N ASP A 552 13.83 15.06 -24.80
CA ASP A 552 15.23 14.79 -24.48
C ASP A 552 15.58 13.29 -24.48
N VAL A 553 14.57 12.40 -24.67
CA VAL A 553 14.74 10.95 -24.78
C VAL A 553 14.24 10.43 -26.13
N PRO A 554 14.68 9.21 -26.55
CA PRO A 554 14.10 8.57 -27.73
C PRO A 554 12.61 8.32 -27.57
N VAL A 555 11.84 8.58 -28.64
CA VAL A 555 10.40 8.35 -28.67
C VAL A 555 10.04 7.38 -29.79
N PHE A 556 9.23 6.38 -29.50
CA PHE A 556 8.79 5.36 -30.45
C PHE A 556 7.39 5.66 -30.96
N VAL A 557 7.20 5.64 -32.28
CA VAL A 557 5.91 5.90 -32.93
C VAL A 557 5.66 4.96 -34.10
N ARG A 558 4.42 4.92 -34.57
CA ARG A 558 4.06 4.30 -35.86
C ARG A 558 3.40 5.33 -36.77
N ILE A 559 3.58 5.18 -38.07
CA ILE A 559 2.88 5.98 -39.09
C ILE A 559 1.75 5.15 -39.67
N ALA A 560 0.53 5.67 -39.64
CA ALA A 560 -0.60 5.10 -40.33
C ALA A 560 -0.95 6.00 -41.54
N VAL A 561 -0.80 5.47 -42.73
CA VAL A 561 -1.10 6.19 -43.99
C VAL A 561 -2.33 5.57 -44.64
N SER A 562 -3.25 6.42 -45.06
CA SER A 562 -4.46 5.99 -45.75
C SER A 562 -4.81 6.86 -46.95
N SER A 563 -5.31 6.26 -48.04
CA SER A 563 -5.79 6.97 -49.19
C SER A 563 -6.81 6.09 -49.97
N PRO A 564 -7.88 6.65 -50.55
CA PRO A 564 -8.86 5.89 -51.29
C PRO A 564 -8.28 5.22 -52.54
N LYS A 565 -7.21 5.79 -53.12
CA LYS A 565 -6.66 5.38 -54.42
C LYS A 565 -5.20 4.91 -54.36
N MET A 566 -4.66 4.71 -53.14
CA MET A 566 -3.35 4.13 -52.90
C MET A 566 -3.43 2.88 -52.05
N GLN A 567 -2.52 1.98 -52.29
CA GLN A 567 -2.23 0.82 -51.44
C GLN A 567 -0.87 1.04 -50.73
N PHE A 568 -0.84 0.68 -49.50
CA PHE A 568 0.36 0.69 -48.67
C PHE A 568 0.72 -0.78 -48.39
N PRO A 569 1.69 -1.36 -49.12
CA PRO A 569 1.94 -2.81 -49.07
C PRO A 569 2.55 -3.31 -47.76
N GLN A 570 3.05 -2.41 -46.97
CA GLN A 570 3.63 -2.74 -45.64
C GLN A 570 3.03 -1.82 -44.62
N ASP A 571 2.59 -2.39 -43.46
CA ASP A 571 2.34 -1.61 -42.23
C ASP A 571 3.72 -1.12 -41.75
N PRO A 572 3.93 0.17 -41.52
CA PRO A 572 5.19 0.69 -41.06
C PRO A 572 5.56 0.08 -39.70
N ASP A 573 6.81 -0.34 -39.54
CA ASP A 573 7.35 -0.78 -38.27
C ASP A 573 7.35 0.34 -37.24
N VAL A 574 7.64 0.00 -35.98
CA VAL A 574 7.87 1.00 -34.95
C VAL A 574 9.11 1.80 -35.32
N ILE A 575 8.99 3.10 -35.30
CA ILE A 575 10.02 4.06 -35.66
C ILE A 575 10.54 4.70 -34.40
N GLU A 576 11.86 4.64 -34.22
CA GLU A 576 12.55 5.36 -33.15
C GLU A 576 12.89 6.78 -33.63
N LEU A 577 12.46 7.77 -32.88
CA LEU A 577 12.75 9.17 -33.08
C LEU A 577 13.84 9.60 -32.08
N LEU A 578 15.00 9.96 -32.58
CA LEU A 578 16.13 10.38 -31.74
C LEU A 578 15.82 11.71 -31.00
N PRO A 579 16.37 11.88 -29.79
CA PRO A 579 16.16 13.09 -28.99
C PRO A 579 16.55 14.38 -29.73
N GLY A 580 15.70 15.42 -29.68
CA GLY A 580 15.93 16.71 -30.31
C GLY A 580 16.12 16.68 -31.82
N GLY A 581 15.90 15.53 -32.46
CA GLY A 581 16.24 15.25 -33.85
C GLY A 581 15.03 15.19 -34.82
N THR A 582 15.36 15.16 -36.12
CA THR A 582 14.41 14.89 -37.19
C THR A 582 14.74 13.55 -37.84
N THR A 583 13.77 12.66 -37.93
CA THR A 583 13.91 11.33 -38.54
C THR A 583 13.13 11.29 -39.88
N GLU A 584 13.78 10.93 -40.97
CA GLU A 584 13.14 10.71 -42.25
C GLU A 584 12.59 9.29 -42.32
N VAL A 585 11.31 9.18 -42.66
CA VAL A 585 10.62 7.91 -42.80
C VAL A 585 10.17 7.72 -44.22
N GLN A 586 10.50 6.59 -44.83
CA GLN A 586 10.15 6.23 -46.17
C GLN A 586 9.01 5.23 -46.19
N VAL A 587 7.86 5.62 -46.72
CA VAL A 587 6.68 4.76 -46.80
C VAL A 587 6.46 4.31 -48.27
N PRO A 588 6.62 3.01 -48.58
CA PRO A 588 6.37 2.50 -49.91
C PRO A 588 4.88 2.58 -50.25
N VAL A 589 4.57 3.07 -51.44
CA VAL A 589 3.19 3.28 -51.90
C VAL A 589 2.96 2.72 -53.31
N LYS A 590 1.74 2.24 -53.56
CA LYS A 590 1.30 1.78 -54.86
C LYS A 590 -0.03 2.45 -55.23
N ALA A 591 0.00 3.34 -56.22
CA ALA A 591 -1.20 4.00 -56.73
C ALA A 591 -2.04 3.06 -57.59
N ARG A 592 -3.35 3.08 -57.42
CA ARG A 592 -4.32 2.32 -58.20
C ARG A 592 -4.66 3.03 -59.53
N THR A 593 -4.60 4.35 -59.54
CA THR A 593 -4.96 5.19 -60.67
C THR A 593 -4.05 6.42 -60.76
N ASN A 594 -3.93 6.99 -61.97
CA ASN A 594 -3.29 8.29 -62.15
C ASN A 594 -4.24 9.42 -61.73
N GLY A 595 -3.69 10.56 -61.32
CA GLY A 595 -4.46 11.75 -60.92
C GLY A 595 -3.97 12.40 -59.64
N ARG A 596 -4.79 13.29 -59.09
CA ARG A 596 -4.58 13.93 -57.79
C ARG A 596 -5.54 13.33 -56.76
N PHE A 597 -5.03 12.99 -55.59
CA PHE A 597 -5.89 12.48 -54.51
C PHE A 597 -5.26 12.73 -53.13
N PRO A 598 -6.09 12.82 -52.09
CA PRO A 598 -5.60 13.03 -50.76
C PRO A 598 -4.99 11.76 -50.19
N VAL A 599 -3.92 11.94 -49.43
CA VAL A 599 -3.23 10.94 -48.56
C VAL A 599 -3.29 11.46 -47.16
N THR A 600 -3.94 10.75 -46.28
CA THR A 600 -4.00 11.09 -44.84
C THR A 600 -2.90 10.36 -44.13
N VAL A 601 -2.05 11.11 -43.47
CA VAL A 601 -0.94 10.59 -42.61
C VAL A 601 -1.31 10.85 -41.15
N ARG A 602 -1.26 9.81 -40.35
CA ARG A 602 -1.43 9.87 -38.90
C ARG A 602 -0.21 9.27 -38.20
N VAL A 603 0.24 9.95 -37.19
CA VAL A 603 1.25 9.40 -36.26
C VAL A 603 0.48 8.82 -35.08
N VAL A 604 0.73 7.57 -34.75
CA VAL A 604 0.03 6.83 -33.72
C VAL A 604 1.04 6.15 -32.78
N THR A 605 0.59 5.83 -31.56
CA THR A 605 1.40 5.08 -30.58
C THR A 605 1.72 3.67 -31.09
N PRO A 606 2.85 3.07 -30.69
CA PRO A 606 3.21 1.69 -31.03
C PRO A 606 2.15 0.67 -30.62
N ILE A 607 1.57 0.82 -29.43
CA ILE A 607 0.49 -0.02 -28.89
C ILE A 607 -0.78 0.81 -28.82
N GLY A 608 -1.94 0.20 -29.04
CA GLY A 608 -3.26 0.85 -28.91
C GLY A 608 -3.61 1.80 -30.06
N ARG A 609 -2.66 2.18 -30.92
CA ARG A 609 -2.84 3.07 -32.08
C ARG A 609 -3.54 4.39 -31.75
N VAL A 610 -3.26 4.93 -30.56
CA VAL A 610 -3.77 6.24 -30.15
C VAL A 610 -3.06 7.32 -30.97
N GLN A 611 -3.82 8.31 -31.41
CA GLN A 611 -3.30 9.39 -32.23
C GLN A 611 -2.36 10.30 -31.43
N VAL A 612 -1.15 10.51 -31.95
CA VAL A 612 -0.09 11.35 -31.35
C VAL A 612 -0.15 12.78 -31.87
N THR A 613 -0.25 12.95 -33.20
CA THR A 613 -0.33 14.28 -33.83
C THR A 613 -1.63 14.45 -34.59
N SER A 614 -2.02 15.69 -34.89
CA SER A 614 -3.14 15.95 -35.79
C SER A 614 -2.90 15.29 -37.14
N PRO A 615 -3.95 14.69 -37.77
CA PRO A 615 -3.81 14.08 -39.08
C PRO A 615 -3.39 15.12 -40.14
N ALA A 616 -2.35 14.80 -40.90
CA ALA A 616 -1.94 15.62 -42.03
C ALA A 616 -2.51 15.07 -43.31
N VAL A 617 -3.08 15.94 -44.12
CA VAL A 617 -3.58 15.60 -45.48
C VAL A 617 -2.62 16.16 -46.50
N ILE A 618 -2.00 15.27 -47.27
CA ILE A 618 -1.03 15.57 -48.32
C ILE A 618 -1.69 15.29 -49.68
N THR A 619 -1.49 16.14 -50.67
CA THR A 619 -1.98 15.88 -52.02
C THR A 619 -0.92 15.07 -52.79
N ALA A 620 -1.29 13.84 -53.17
CA ALA A 620 -0.43 13.03 -54.03
C ALA A 620 -0.85 13.22 -55.48
N ARG A 621 0.12 13.56 -56.33
CA ARG A 621 -0.03 13.63 -57.79
C ARG A 621 0.72 12.47 -58.43
N VAL A 622 0.00 11.60 -59.13
CA VAL A 622 0.57 10.46 -59.83
C VAL A 622 0.43 10.71 -61.34
N SER A 623 1.56 10.82 -62.03
CA SER A 623 1.62 10.96 -63.49
C SER A 623 2.48 9.82 -64.04
N GLU A 624 1.84 8.77 -64.49
CA GLU A 624 2.52 7.72 -65.25
C GLU A 624 2.56 8.16 -66.71
N VAL A 625 3.73 8.50 -67.20
CA VAL A 625 3.92 8.70 -68.65
C VAL A 625 4.14 7.32 -69.28
N ALA A 626 3.04 6.54 -69.32
CA ALA A 626 3.10 5.25 -70.01
C ALA A 626 3.13 5.48 -71.54
N GLY A 627 4.21 5.14 -72.15
CA GLY A 627 4.23 4.98 -73.60
C GLY A 627 5.10 5.95 -74.41
N LEU A 628 5.55 7.12 -73.86
CA LEU A 628 6.43 8.01 -74.64
C LEU A 628 7.77 7.35 -74.95
N GLY A 629 8.33 6.57 -74.03
CA GLY A 629 9.58 5.82 -74.30
C GLY A 629 9.39 4.70 -75.33
N GLN A 630 8.24 4.02 -75.32
CA GLN A 630 7.93 2.99 -76.33
C GLN A 630 7.60 3.64 -77.68
N LEU A 631 6.88 4.75 -77.72
CA LEU A 631 6.62 5.50 -78.97
C LEU A 631 7.92 6.06 -79.58
N VAL A 632 8.80 6.62 -78.74
CA VAL A 632 10.12 7.10 -79.19
C VAL A 632 11.00 5.91 -79.65
N SER A 633 10.99 4.79 -78.95
CA SER A 633 11.73 3.60 -79.36
C SER A 633 11.17 3.00 -80.63
N ILE A 634 9.86 2.89 -80.77
CA ILE A 634 9.20 2.43 -82.02
C ILE A 634 9.45 3.42 -83.16
N SER A 635 9.37 4.72 -82.94
CA SER A 635 9.69 5.75 -83.89
C SER A 635 11.14 5.71 -84.33
N LEU A 636 12.08 5.54 -83.45
CA LEU A 636 13.49 5.35 -83.75
C LEU A 636 13.73 4.06 -84.52
N LEU A 637 13.03 2.98 -84.16
CA LEU A 637 13.16 1.68 -84.86
C LEU A 637 12.54 1.81 -86.31
N LEU A 638 11.45 2.50 -86.48
CA LEU A 638 10.87 2.80 -87.78
C LEU A 638 11.78 3.68 -88.67
N VAL A 639 12.42 4.70 -88.04
CA VAL A 639 13.43 5.54 -88.71
C VAL A 639 14.65 4.71 -89.10
N LEU A 640 15.12 3.82 -88.22
CA LEU A 640 16.23 2.89 -88.48
C LEU A 640 15.84 1.89 -89.62
N LEU A 641 14.64 1.35 -89.60
CA LEU A 641 14.15 0.46 -90.66
C LEU A 641 13.97 1.20 -91.96
N ALA A 642 13.45 2.44 -91.99
CA ALA A 642 13.35 3.28 -93.18
C ALA A 642 14.74 3.66 -93.65
N TRP A 643 15.69 4.00 -92.83
CA TRP A 643 17.09 4.27 -93.18
C TRP A 643 17.78 3.02 -93.76
N TRP A 644 17.58 1.84 -93.13
CA TRP A 644 18.11 0.55 -93.63
C TRP A 644 17.48 0.14 -94.95
N TRP A 645 16.19 0.33 -95.10
CA TRP A 645 15.49 0.10 -96.35
C TRP A 645 15.99 1.03 -97.51
N ASN A 646 16.20 2.29 -97.17
CA ASN A 646 16.71 3.27 -98.10
C ASN A 646 18.18 2.98 -98.45
N SER A 647 18.96 2.53 -97.53
CA SER A 647 20.36 2.07 -97.65
C SER A 647 20.39 0.82 -98.58
N TRP A 648 19.53 -0.15 -98.40
CA TRP A 648 19.43 -1.37 -99.17
C TRP A 648 18.95 -1.10 -100.61
N ARG A 649 18.15 -0.12 -100.82
CA ARG A 649 17.77 0.33 -102.19
C ARG A 649 18.94 1.03 -102.92
N ARG A 650 19.87 1.68 -102.24
CA ARG A 650 21.03 2.36 -102.89
C ARG A 650 22.16 1.44 -103.16
N GLY A 651 22.25 0.28 -102.63
CA GLY A 651 23.35 -0.71 -102.81
C GLY A 651 23.24 -1.59 -104.03
N ARG A 652 22.24 -1.35 -104.94
CA ARG A 652 22.05 -2.18 -106.17
C ARG A 652 22.40 -1.46 -107.43
N ARG A 653 23.25 -0.43 -107.43
CA ARG A 653 23.83 0.17 -108.64
C ARG A 653 25.26 0.57 -108.38
N THR A 654 26.13 -0.31 -108.71
CA THR A 654 27.30 -0.09 -109.53
C THR A 654 28.28 -1.27 -109.31
N ASP A 655 28.38 -2.01 -110.41
CA ASP A 655 29.43 -2.94 -110.70
C ASP A 655 30.53 -2.17 -111.44
N GLY A 656 31.81 -2.52 -111.24
CA GLY A 656 32.86 -2.18 -112.19
C GLY A 656 34.12 -1.49 -111.63
N GLY A 657 35.23 -2.23 -111.56
CA GLY A 657 36.57 -1.67 -111.74
C GLY A 657 37.59 -1.86 -110.61
N ASP A 658 38.35 -2.88 -110.68
CA ASP A 658 39.63 -3.23 -110.11
C ASP A 658 40.78 -2.22 -110.47
N PRO A 659 42.02 -2.39 -110.06
CA PRO A 659 42.69 -2.90 -108.79
C PRO A 659 43.89 -2.04 -108.30
N LEU A 660 44.62 -2.62 -107.38
CA LEU A 660 46.03 -2.37 -106.93
C LEU A 660 46.33 -1.11 -106.12
N ASP A 661 46.87 -1.21 -104.91
CA ASP A 661 48.20 -1.43 -104.46
C ASP A 661 48.33 -1.52 -102.93
N GLU A 662 49.19 -2.34 -102.51
CA GLU A 662 49.65 -2.71 -101.15
C GLU A 662 50.73 -1.73 -100.66
N PRO A 663 51.36 -1.97 -99.48
CA PRO A 663 51.14 -1.27 -98.18
C PRO A 663 52.41 -0.39 -97.85
N PRO A 664 52.74 0.05 -96.66
CA PRO A 664 53.08 -0.75 -95.48
C PRO A 664 52.85 -0.15 -94.03
N THR A 665 52.83 -1.07 -93.12
CA THR A 665 53.40 -1.14 -91.75
C THR A 665 53.71 0.10 -90.92
N GLY A 666 53.42 -0.04 -89.65
CA GLY A 666 54.09 0.70 -88.59
C GLY A 666 53.30 0.63 -87.27
N THR A 667 53.47 -0.42 -86.57
CA THR A 667 53.95 -0.66 -85.16
C THR A 667 53.73 0.44 -84.08
N VAL A 668 53.34 -0.05 -82.99
CA VAL A 668 53.86 0.09 -81.60
C VAL A 668 53.14 1.05 -80.61
N SER A 669 52.64 0.43 -79.61
CA SER A 669 52.77 0.46 -78.17
C SER A 669 52.09 1.57 -77.32
N ALA A 670 51.26 1.07 -76.40
CA ALA A 670 51.33 1.13 -74.94
C ALA A 670 51.42 2.50 -74.25
N GLN A 671 50.50 2.84 -73.48
CA GLN A 671 50.53 2.84 -72.02
C GLN A 671 49.11 2.89 -71.48
#